data_aff4db78e80d347d58d286138ed0e990
#
_entry.id   aff4db78e80d347d58d286138ed0e990
#
_cell.length_a   1.000
_cell.length_b   1.000
_cell.length_c   1.000
_cell.angle_alpha   90.00
_cell.angle_beta   90.00
_cell.angle_gamma   90.00
#
_symmetry.space_group_name_H-M   'P 1'
#
loop_
_entity.id
_entity.type
_entity.pdbx_description
1 polymer ?
#
loop_
_entity_poly.entity_id
_entity_poly.type
_entity_poly.pdbx_seq_one_letter_code
_entity_poly.pdbx_strand_id
1 'polypeptide(L)'
;MTTVVTGTLELRHDELATLDARILATLQQLPERPEAERAAAALLLEKIAYEADSGQILPYQEHFLRFIERGIACGALDPRLREFDLAHLARALDPARDRLLGYTALATLADRYLVRHPETRQILERPQALFMRVAMGLALAEPPETRTLWACRWYELMSSLRYLPSTPTLFNAGTPHHQLASCYLADIEDSLESILGSAYEFGMLAKYAGGIGAAVSRIRAVGAPVRGINGTSGGLIPFLHLYDALIASISQGGRRRGTMCVYLEPWHLEVEAFLDLRRNAGDPYRRTHQLNTALWMPDEFFRRVEADEYWYLFDPAVAPELPDLYGQEFARRYRDLCAQAEAGLLPRRAWRRLPARELWLAILASLMETGYPWITFKDAGNLRSQLRGVGVIHSSNLCTEIFLPTSHEEVAVCNLGSVNLARHCTVDGQLEWEKLAETVHLALRALDNVIDVNLYPSERAARANQRNRPVGLGLMGFAELLARRGLSYADPRAAELADRITEFLSYHAILASTELADERGSFPTFARSRWANGVLPIDTLEELARERGFPVHVDRSTTLDWGGLRERVRRGMRNGAVMAIAPTATIALIAGTTPSLDPYYANVFSRQTLSGKFLEVNPVLVEELQRRGLWERLLPDLIAARGDLRAVPDCPPDLVERFPTAYQIPPEAYVEVAARVQKWVDMGVSRNLYHAADRPGQLSAVYLAAWRKGLKSTYYCFVRPRMEVEQSTVAVNKARRRPQWVQLVEQEVLAREGAACALDNGCESCQ
;
A
#
# COMPACT_ATOMS: atom_id res chain seq x y z
N MET A 1 48.48 -3.35 -17.44
CA MET A 1 47.12 -3.92 -17.24
C MET A 1 46.07 -2.87 -16.90
N THR A 2 46.42 -1.64 -16.57
CA THR A 2 45.49 -0.57 -16.14
C THR A 2 44.84 0.21 -17.31
N THR A 3 45.43 0.18 -18.50
CA THR A 3 45.01 0.97 -19.67
C THR A 3 43.89 0.32 -20.49
N VAL A 4 43.66 -0.99 -20.36
CA VAL A 4 42.60 -1.71 -21.09
C VAL A 4 41.22 -1.57 -20.39
N VAL A 5 41.22 -1.30 -19.06
CA VAL A 5 39.99 -1.13 -18.29
C VAL A 5 39.35 0.25 -18.50
N THR A 6 40.14 1.29 -18.73
CA THR A 6 39.65 2.65 -18.96
C THR A 6 38.99 2.83 -20.34
N GLY A 7 39.53 2.24 -21.40
CA GLY A 7 38.94 2.36 -22.74
C GLY A 7 37.59 1.65 -22.91
N THR A 8 37.39 0.52 -22.26
CA THR A 8 36.10 -0.19 -22.28
C THR A 8 35.01 0.49 -21.42
N LEU A 9 35.39 1.23 -20.38
CA LEU A 9 34.45 2.01 -19.56
C LEU A 9 33.97 3.28 -20.29
N GLU A 10 34.84 3.95 -21.03
CA GLU A 10 34.49 5.16 -21.82
C GLU A 10 33.54 4.82 -22.99
N LEU A 11 33.83 3.77 -23.75
CA LEU A 11 32.93 3.28 -24.82
C LEU A 11 31.53 2.91 -24.31
N ARG A 12 31.43 2.34 -23.14
CA ARG A 12 30.12 2.01 -22.48
C ARG A 12 29.34 3.26 -22.07
N HIS A 13 30.03 4.31 -21.64
CA HIS A 13 29.38 5.54 -21.21
C HIS A 13 28.76 6.28 -22.39
N ASP A 14 29.46 6.36 -23.52
CA ASP A 14 28.97 7.02 -24.71
C ASP A 14 27.77 6.31 -25.35
N GLU A 15 27.75 4.97 -25.36
CA GLU A 15 26.61 4.21 -25.88
C GLU A 15 25.38 4.32 -24.98
N LEU A 16 25.54 4.26 -23.66
CA LEU A 16 24.45 4.46 -22.70
C LEU A 16 23.89 5.89 -22.78
N ALA A 17 24.74 6.91 -22.92
CA ALA A 17 24.33 8.29 -23.10
C ALA A 17 23.56 8.49 -24.42
N THR A 18 23.97 7.81 -25.48
CA THR A 18 23.26 7.81 -26.79
C THR A 18 21.88 7.18 -26.68
N LEU A 19 21.74 6.07 -25.94
CA LEU A 19 20.44 5.44 -25.70
C LEU A 19 19.53 6.35 -24.86
N ASP A 20 20.06 7.04 -23.83
CA ASP A 20 19.29 8.00 -23.03
C ASP A 20 18.76 9.16 -23.88
N ALA A 21 19.59 9.72 -24.78
CA ALA A 21 19.16 10.77 -25.67
C ALA A 21 18.06 10.31 -26.64
N ARG A 22 18.15 9.08 -27.18
CA ARG A 22 17.14 8.48 -28.05
C ARG A 22 15.83 8.24 -27.28
N ILE A 23 15.89 7.71 -26.06
CA ILE A 23 14.71 7.51 -25.20
C ILE A 23 14.00 8.85 -24.97
N LEU A 24 14.75 9.90 -24.57
CA LEU A 24 14.18 11.22 -24.33
C LEU A 24 13.51 11.80 -25.60
N ALA A 25 14.19 11.74 -26.75
CA ALA A 25 13.63 12.21 -28.01
C ALA A 25 12.37 11.45 -28.44
N THR A 26 12.29 10.15 -28.10
CA THR A 26 11.10 9.35 -28.36
C THR A 26 9.94 9.74 -27.43
N LEU A 27 10.20 9.91 -26.12
CA LEU A 27 9.20 10.32 -25.16
C LEU A 27 8.64 11.74 -25.40
N GLN A 28 9.42 12.62 -26.01
CA GLN A 28 8.97 13.96 -26.41
C GLN A 28 7.90 13.94 -27.50
N GLN A 29 7.67 12.80 -28.17
CA GLN A 29 6.60 12.63 -29.14
C GLN A 29 5.23 12.32 -28.49
N LEU A 30 5.21 12.09 -27.18
CA LEU A 30 3.98 11.93 -26.43
C LEU A 30 3.34 13.30 -26.12
N PRO A 31 2.01 13.41 -26.10
CA PRO A 31 1.03 12.35 -26.32
C PRO A 31 0.58 12.20 -27.79
N GLU A 32 1.07 13.03 -28.72
CA GLU A 32 0.63 13.02 -30.12
C GLU A 32 0.76 11.63 -30.76
N ARG A 33 1.84 10.92 -30.41
CA ARG A 33 2.11 9.55 -30.86
C ARG A 33 2.13 8.57 -29.68
N PRO A 34 0.97 8.00 -29.29
CA PRO A 34 0.92 7.05 -28.15
C PRO A 34 1.82 5.83 -28.30
N GLU A 35 2.10 5.40 -29.53
CA GLU A 35 3.06 4.31 -29.82
C GLU A 35 4.53 4.62 -29.44
N ALA A 36 4.87 5.89 -29.25
CA ALA A 36 6.19 6.31 -28.80
C ALA A 36 6.54 5.75 -27.40
N GLU A 37 5.53 5.51 -26.56
CA GLU A 37 5.72 4.86 -25.26
C GLU A 37 6.35 3.47 -25.41
N ARG A 38 5.83 2.65 -26.33
CA ARG A 38 6.36 1.31 -26.60
C ARG A 38 7.74 1.35 -27.25
N ALA A 39 7.98 2.33 -28.10
CA ALA A 39 9.29 2.54 -28.71
C ALA A 39 10.35 2.95 -27.67
N ALA A 40 10.00 3.84 -26.74
CA ALA A 40 10.86 4.21 -25.61
C ALA A 40 11.12 3.02 -24.68
N ALA A 41 10.09 2.19 -24.42
CA ALA A 41 10.21 0.95 -23.64
C ALA A 41 11.21 -0.03 -24.29
N ALA A 42 11.17 -0.19 -25.61
CA ALA A 42 12.11 -1.06 -26.32
C ALA A 42 13.57 -0.55 -26.22
N LEU A 43 13.78 0.76 -26.34
CA LEU A 43 15.11 1.36 -26.16
C LEU A 43 15.62 1.21 -24.72
N LEU A 44 14.74 1.32 -23.73
CA LEU A 44 15.12 1.12 -22.33
C LEU A 44 15.46 -0.34 -22.03
N LEU A 45 14.75 -1.30 -22.64
CA LEU A 45 15.11 -2.73 -22.58
C LEU A 45 16.48 -3.02 -23.18
N GLU A 46 16.78 -2.38 -24.32
CA GLU A 46 18.12 -2.46 -24.96
C GLU A 46 19.19 -1.94 -24.02
N LYS A 47 18.97 -0.76 -23.39
CA LYS A 47 19.88 -0.18 -22.40
C LYS A 47 20.11 -1.09 -21.20
N ILE A 48 19.02 -1.64 -20.63
CA ILE A 48 19.11 -2.57 -19.50
C ILE A 48 19.91 -3.81 -19.88
N ALA A 49 19.63 -4.40 -21.04
CA ALA A 49 20.34 -5.58 -21.51
C ALA A 49 21.83 -5.31 -21.73
N TYR A 50 22.17 -4.21 -22.39
CA TYR A 50 23.55 -3.77 -22.62
C TYR A 50 24.33 -3.58 -21.32
N GLU A 51 23.72 -2.93 -20.32
CA GLU A 51 24.32 -2.74 -19.01
C GLU A 51 24.49 -4.07 -18.27
N ALA A 52 23.44 -4.91 -18.22
CA ALA A 52 23.43 -6.17 -17.48
C ALA A 52 24.47 -7.17 -18.03
N ASP A 53 24.66 -7.19 -19.34
CA ASP A 53 25.57 -8.11 -20.03
C ASP A 53 26.96 -7.52 -20.27
N SER A 54 27.27 -6.42 -19.60
CA SER A 54 28.61 -5.80 -19.62
C SER A 54 29.06 -5.32 -21.00
N GLY A 55 28.18 -4.63 -21.75
CA GLY A 55 28.46 -4.08 -23.08
C GLY A 55 28.19 -5.04 -24.23
N GLN A 56 27.42 -6.09 -23.99
CA GLN A 56 26.93 -7.04 -24.99
C GLN A 56 25.44 -7.25 -24.77
N ILE A 57 24.73 -7.79 -25.73
CA ILE A 57 23.34 -8.24 -25.56
C ILE A 57 23.30 -9.74 -25.79
N LEU A 58 23.29 -10.51 -24.70
CA LEU A 58 23.27 -11.97 -24.77
C LEU A 58 21.84 -12.51 -24.99
N PRO A 59 21.70 -13.74 -25.55
CA PRO A 59 20.45 -14.47 -25.46
C PRO A 59 19.98 -14.58 -24.02
N TYR A 60 18.65 -14.53 -23.76
CA TYR A 60 18.14 -14.48 -22.39
C TYR A 60 18.55 -15.70 -21.53
N GLN A 61 18.63 -16.87 -22.12
CA GLN A 61 19.05 -18.09 -21.44
C GLN A 61 20.51 -18.00 -20.96
N GLU A 62 21.41 -17.48 -21.80
CA GLU A 62 22.80 -17.27 -21.46
C GLU A 62 22.96 -16.17 -20.41
N HIS A 63 22.24 -15.04 -20.60
CA HIS A 63 22.16 -13.96 -19.62
C HIS A 63 21.78 -14.51 -18.24
N PHE A 64 20.68 -15.29 -18.14
CA PHE A 64 20.17 -15.81 -16.87
C PHE A 64 21.20 -16.67 -16.14
N LEU A 65 21.81 -17.62 -16.84
CA LEU A 65 22.86 -18.48 -16.24
C LEU A 65 24.05 -17.64 -15.73
N ARG A 66 24.49 -16.68 -16.53
CA ARG A 66 25.59 -15.76 -16.17
C ARG A 66 25.18 -14.84 -15.01
N PHE A 67 23.95 -14.35 -14.98
CA PHE A 67 23.43 -13.53 -13.91
C PHE A 67 23.44 -14.26 -12.56
N ILE A 68 22.96 -15.51 -12.52
CA ILE A 68 22.98 -16.32 -11.28
C ILE A 68 24.41 -16.50 -10.79
N GLU A 69 25.35 -16.91 -11.64
CA GLU A 69 26.74 -17.13 -11.24
C GLU A 69 27.43 -15.83 -10.79
N ARG A 70 27.30 -14.75 -11.55
CA ARG A 70 27.90 -13.44 -11.19
C ARG A 70 27.29 -12.87 -9.93
N GLY A 71 25.94 -12.94 -9.81
CA GLY A 71 25.22 -12.43 -8.65
C GLY A 71 25.61 -13.14 -7.35
N ILE A 72 25.79 -14.48 -7.38
CA ILE A 72 26.27 -15.23 -6.23
C ILE A 72 27.76 -14.90 -5.95
N ALA A 73 28.58 -14.83 -6.98
CA ALA A 73 30.00 -14.55 -6.82
C ALA A 73 30.29 -13.17 -6.19
N CYS A 74 29.47 -12.15 -6.49
CA CYS A 74 29.60 -10.81 -5.91
C CYS A 74 28.77 -10.62 -4.62
N GLY A 75 28.09 -11.67 -4.11
CA GLY A 75 27.28 -11.61 -2.90
C GLY A 75 25.93 -10.88 -3.05
N ALA A 76 25.45 -10.65 -4.27
CA ALA A 76 24.16 -10.03 -4.55
C ALA A 76 22.99 -11.03 -4.54
N LEU A 77 23.26 -12.31 -4.75
CA LEU A 77 22.27 -13.40 -4.77
C LEU A 77 22.56 -14.47 -3.71
N ASP A 78 21.48 -15.13 -3.27
CA ASP A 78 21.54 -16.24 -2.34
C ASP A 78 22.23 -17.46 -2.99
N PRO A 79 23.28 -18.06 -2.37
CA PRO A 79 23.95 -19.24 -2.91
C PRO A 79 23.04 -20.45 -3.15
N ARG A 80 21.94 -20.59 -2.39
CA ARG A 80 20.97 -21.68 -2.55
C ARG A 80 20.27 -21.67 -3.92
N LEU A 81 20.33 -20.58 -4.66
CA LEU A 81 19.77 -20.55 -6.02
C LEU A 81 20.49 -21.50 -6.99
N ARG A 82 21.71 -21.98 -6.67
CA ARG A 82 22.41 -23.02 -7.42
C ARG A 82 21.80 -24.42 -7.29
N GLU A 83 20.94 -24.63 -6.29
CA GLU A 83 20.30 -25.93 -6.03
C GLU A 83 19.17 -26.26 -7.02
N PHE A 84 18.77 -25.31 -7.85
CA PHE A 84 17.75 -25.47 -8.87
C PHE A 84 18.33 -26.04 -10.17
N ASP A 85 17.49 -26.68 -10.99
CA ASP A 85 17.83 -26.98 -12.38
C ASP A 85 17.85 -25.67 -13.21
N LEU A 86 18.98 -24.98 -13.15
CA LEU A 86 19.15 -23.67 -13.82
C LEU A 86 18.99 -23.78 -15.35
N ALA A 87 19.35 -24.90 -15.96
CA ALA A 87 19.19 -25.12 -17.39
C ALA A 87 17.70 -25.23 -17.78
N HIS A 88 16.91 -25.91 -16.96
CA HIS A 88 15.46 -25.98 -17.13
C HIS A 88 14.82 -24.59 -16.96
N LEU A 89 15.17 -23.86 -15.89
CA LEU A 89 14.65 -22.51 -15.64
C LEU A 89 15.02 -21.52 -16.75
N ALA A 90 16.26 -21.60 -17.28
CA ALA A 90 16.68 -20.75 -18.40
C ALA A 90 15.81 -20.98 -19.66
N ARG A 91 15.44 -22.23 -19.95
CA ARG A 91 14.56 -22.57 -21.08
C ARG A 91 13.10 -22.15 -20.85
N ALA A 92 12.67 -22.05 -19.61
CA ALA A 92 11.31 -21.62 -19.27
C ALA A 92 11.11 -20.10 -19.40
N LEU A 93 12.17 -19.31 -19.51
CA LEU A 93 12.06 -17.85 -19.71
C LEU A 93 11.42 -17.53 -21.05
N ASP A 94 10.46 -16.61 -21.04
CA ASP A 94 9.80 -16.07 -22.22
C ASP A 94 10.17 -14.58 -22.43
N PRO A 95 11.17 -14.30 -23.30
CA PRO A 95 11.60 -12.92 -23.57
C PRO A 95 10.52 -12.04 -24.20
N ALA A 96 9.50 -12.63 -24.84
CA ALA A 96 8.42 -11.86 -25.45
C ALA A 96 7.56 -11.13 -24.41
N ARG A 97 7.58 -11.57 -23.17
CA ARG A 97 6.86 -10.93 -22.05
C ARG A 97 7.46 -9.59 -21.62
N ASP A 98 8.70 -9.28 -22.00
CA ASP A 98 9.24 -7.93 -21.82
C ASP A 98 8.38 -6.86 -22.50
N ARG A 99 7.67 -7.21 -23.60
CA ARG A 99 6.74 -6.31 -24.29
C ARG A 99 5.45 -6.00 -23.52
N LEU A 100 5.18 -6.75 -22.43
CA LEU A 100 4.07 -6.44 -21.52
C LEU A 100 4.39 -5.25 -20.59
N LEU A 101 5.68 -4.92 -20.44
CA LEU A 101 6.17 -3.85 -19.60
C LEU A 101 6.28 -2.57 -20.41
N GLY A 102 5.51 -1.55 -20.04
CA GLY A 102 5.63 -0.22 -20.62
C GLY A 102 6.88 0.52 -20.12
N TYR A 103 7.14 1.69 -20.71
CA TYR A 103 8.31 2.50 -20.35
C TYR A 103 8.37 2.81 -18.85
N THR A 104 7.26 3.24 -18.26
CA THR A 104 7.18 3.57 -16.82
C THR A 104 7.44 2.36 -15.93
N ALA A 105 6.93 1.18 -16.30
CA ALA A 105 7.20 -0.08 -15.61
C ALA A 105 8.70 -0.41 -15.65
N LEU A 106 9.31 -0.36 -16.83
CA LEU A 106 10.74 -0.64 -17.01
C LEU A 106 11.63 0.35 -16.29
N ALA A 107 11.31 1.65 -16.35
CA ALA A 107 12.03 2.69 -15.61
C ALA A 107 11.96 2.45 -14.10
N THR A 108 10.79 2.07 -13.59
CA THR A 108 10.60 1.72 -12.18
C THR A 108 11.40 0.47 -11.79
N LEU A 109 11.39 -0.57 -12.64
CA LEU A 109 12.18 -1.78 -12.41
C LEU A 109 13.68 -1.47 -12.40
N ALA A 110 14.16 -0.73 -13.38
CA ALA A 110 15.57 -0.38 -13.51
C ALA A 110 16.08 0.50 -12.37
N ASP A 111 15.27 1.46 -11.92
CA ASP A 111 15.61 2.36 -10.82
C ASP A 111 15.69 1.64 -9.49
N ARG A 112 14.69 0.80 -9.18
CA ARG A 112 14.46 0.30 -7.81
C ARG A 112 14.63 -1.20 -7.63
N TYR A 113 14.29 -2.05 -8.62
CA TYR A 113 14.08 -3.48 -8.42
C TYR A 113 15.17 -4.39 -8.96
N LEU A 114 15.74 -4.05 -10.12
CA LEU A 114 16.77 -4.89 -10.72
C LEU A 114 18.01 -4.96 -9.83
N VAL A 115 18.50 -6.18 -9.65
CA VAL A 115 19.72 -6.45 -8.87
C VAL A 115 20.92 -5.72 -9.49
N ARG A 116 21.68 -5.05 -8.64
CA ARG A 116 22.90 -4.31 -9.02
C ARG A 116 24.12 -4.89 -8.33
N HIS A 117 25.25 -4.78 -8.99
CA HIS A 117 26.54 -5.12 -8.38
C HIS A 117 26.77 -4.24 -7.12
N PRO A 118 27.15 -4.83 -5.98
CA PRO A 118 27.24 -4.10 -4.71
C PRO A 118 28.18 -2.89 -4.75
N GLU A 119 29.31 -3.01 -5.43
CA GLU A 119 30.34 -1.97 -5.51
C GLU A 119 30.13 -1.02 -6.70
N THR A 120 30.03 -1.56 -7.93
CA THR A 120 29.98 -0.76 -9.15
C THR A 120 28.60 -0.17 -9.44
N ARG A 121 27.55 -0.64 -8.76
CA ARG A 121 26.14 -0.27 -8.96
C ARG A 121 25.58 -0.60 -10.36
N GLN A 122 26.35 -1.28 -11.21
CA GLN A 122 25.91 -1.77 -12.51
C GLN A 122 24.71 -2.72 -12.36
N ILE A 123 23.70 -2.59 -13.22
CA ILE A 123 22.60 -3.53 -13.33
C ILE A 123 23.17 -4.91 -13.73
N LEU A 124 22.76 -5.96 -13.01
CA LEU A 124 23.12 -7.35 -13.31
C LEU A 124 21.96 -8.15 -13.88
N GLU A 125 20.73 -7.67 -13.73
CA GLU A 125 19.49 -8.41 -13.92
C GLU A 125 18.63 -7.79 -15.03
N ARG A 126 18.03 -8.64 -15.88
CA ARG A 126 17.02 -8.23 -16.86
C ARG A 126 15.61 -8.57 -16.35
N PRO A 127 14.52 -7.96 -16.89
CA PRO A 127 13.18 -8.09 -16.29
C PRO A 127 12.68 -9.53 -16.13
N GLN A 128 12.86 -10.43 -17.11
CA GLN A 128 12.41 -11.82 -16.95
C GLN A 128 13.27 -12.59 -15.94
N ALA A 129 14.55 -12.25 -15.81
CA ALA A 129 15.43 -12.83 -14.81
C ALA A 129 14.99 -12.39 -13.37
N LEU A 130 14.50 -11.16 -13.20
CA LEU A 130 13.91 -10.70 -11.94
C LEU A 130 12.72 -11.57 -11.52
N PHE A 131 11.76 -11.78 -12.42
CA PHE A 131 10.59 -12.60 -12.09
C PHE A 131 10.98 -14.07 -11.78
N MET A 132 11.97 -14.61 -12.49
CA MET A 132 12.48 -15.95 -12.20
C MET A 132 13.23 -16.00 -10.87
N ARG A 133 14.08 -15.01 -10.55
CA ARG A 133 14.78 -14.94 -9.27
C ARG A 133 13.79 -14.88 -8.09
N VAL A 134 12.75 -14.06 -8.22
CA VAL A 134 11.71 -13.96 -7.18
C VAL A 134 10.99 -15.31 -7.03
N ALA A 135 10.62 -15.95 -8.12
CA ALA A 135 10.00 -17.26 -8.13
C ALA A 135 10.89 -18.34 -7.47
N MET A 136 12.18 -18.35 -7.77
CA MET A 136 13.16 -19.23 -7.11
C MET A 136 13.26 -18.95 -5.61
N GLY A 137 13.33 -17.67 -5.22
CA GLY A 137 13.39 -17.26 -3.80
C GLY A 137 12.18 -17.75 -3.01
N LEU A 138 10.98 -17.67 -3.57
CA LEU A 138 9.76 -18.21 -2.96
C LEU A 138 9.74 -19.77 -2.93
N ALA A 139 10.33 -20.39 -3.94
CA ALA A 139 10.37 -21.86 -4.06
C ALA A 139 11.37 -22.52 -3.10
N LEU A 140 12.22 -21.76 -2.40
CA LEU A 140 13.11 -22.29 -1.37
C LEU A 140 12.36 -22.95 -0.19
N ALA A 141 11.09 -22.61 0.05
CA ALA A 141 10.23 -23.27 1.03
C ALA A 141 9.66 -24.62 0.55
N GLU A 142 9.73 -24.90 -0.75
CA GLU A 142 9.23 -26.18 -1.29
C GLU A 142 10.26 -27.29 -1.16
N PRO A 143 9.82 -28.56 -1.18
CA PRO A 143 10.74 -29.71 -1.22
C PRO A 143 11.71 -29.61 -2.41
N PRO A 144 12.98 -30.01 -2.26
CA PRO A 144 14.00 -29.87 -3.30
C PRO A 144 13.59 -30.43 -4.67
N GLU A 145 12.90 -31.56 -4.69
CA GLU A 145 12.45 -32.27 -5.90
C GLU A 145 11.33 -31.51 -6.67
N THR A 146 10.62 -30.60 -6.01
CA THR A 146 9.52 -29.83 -6.64
C THR A 146 9.85 -28.35 -6.82
N ARG A 147 10.95 -27.84 -6.25
CA ARG A 147 11.34 -26.42 -6.28
C ARG A 147 11.37 -25.84 -7.69
N THR A 148 11.99 -26.53 -8.63
CA THR A 148 12.10 -26.06 -10.02
C THR A 148 10.71 -25.94 -10.67
N LEU A 149 9.81 -26.89 -10.43
CA LEU A 149 8.44 -26.84 -10.93
C LEU A 149 7.68 -25.62 -10.38
N TRP A 150 7.79 -25.38 -9.05
CA TRP A 150 7.12 -24.23 -8.42
C TRP A 150 7.71 -22.91 -8.88
N ALA A 151 9.03 -22.82 -9.06
CA ALA A 151 9.66 -21.64 -9.64
C ALA A 151 9.13 -21.34 -11.04
N CYS A 152 8.95 -22.35 -11.92
CA CYS A 152 8.34 -22.16 -13.24
C CYS A 152 6.89 -21.64 -13.14
N ARG A 153 6.06 -22.22 -12.25
CA ARG A 153 4.67 -21.80 -12.08
C ARG A 153 4.55 -20.35 -11.60
N TRP A 154 5.35 -19.92 -10.61
CA TRP A 154 5.33 -18.55 -10.13
C TRP A 154 6.00 -17.56 -11.08
N TYR A 155 7.01 -17.99 -11.82
CA TYR A 155 7.53 -17.21 -12.94
C TYR A 155 6.44 -16.94 -13.98
N GLU A 156 5.72 -17.96 -14.42
CA GLU A 156 4.58 -17.84 -15.34
C GLU A 156 3.56 -16.83 -14.83
N LEU A 157 3.18 -16.96 -13.57
CA LEU A 157 2.20 -16.10 -12.91
C LEU A 157 2.62 -14.62 -12.85
N MET A 158 3.88 -14.35 -12.45
CA MET A 158 4.39 -12.99 -12.30
C MET A 158 4.79 -12.36 -13.62
N SER A 159 5.48 -13.10 -14.49
CA SER A 159 5.96 -12.57 -15.78
C SER A 159 4.83 -12.28 -16.76
N SER A 160 3.68 -12.96 -16.64
CA SER A 160 2.45 -12.65 -17.37
C SER A 160 1.66 -11.48 -16.75
N LEU A 161 2.16 -10.90 -15.65
CA LEU A 161 1.53 -9.80 -14.88
C LEU A 161 0.12 -10.12 -14.35
N ARG A 162 -0.20 -11.41 -14.18
CA ARG A 162 -1.46 -11.85 -13.57
C ARG A 162 -1.53 -11.58 -12.08
N TYR A 163 -0.38 -11.62 -11.41
CA TYR A 163 -0.19 -11.39 -9.99
C TYR A 163 1.19 -10.80 -9.75
N LEU A 164 1.29 -9.87 -8.81
CA LEU A 164 2.56 -9.39 -8.29
C LEU A 164 2.55 -9.43 -6.76
N PRO A 165 3.61 -9.95 -6.12
CA PRO A 165 3.80 -9.81 -4.70
C PRO A 165 4.20 -8.36 -4.37
N SER A 166 4.18 -8.03 -3.08
CA SER A 166 4.56 -6.71 -2.60
C SER A 166 6.01 -6.34 -2.91
N THR A 167 6.28 -5.05 -2.88
CA THR A 167 7.61 -4.48 -3.14
C THR A 167 8.76 -5.18 -2.39
N PRO A 168 8.71 -5.44 -1.07
CA PRO A 168 9.81 -6.13 -0.39
C PRO A 168 10.08 -7.53 -0.94
N THR A 169 9.05 -8.27 -1.33
CA THR A 169 9.20 -9.58 -1.95
C THR A 169 9.90 -9.49 -3.31
N LEU A 170 9.46 -8.55 -4.18
CA LEU A 170 10.10 -8.32 -5.48
C LEU A 170 11.56 -7.89 -5.35
N PHE A 171 11.89 -7.06 -4.33
CA PHE A 171 13.26 -6.61 -4.09
C PHE A 171 14.18 -7.73 -3.61
N ASN A 172 13.75 -8.46 -2.57
CA ASN A 172 14.64 -9.20 -1.71
C ASN A 172 14.57 -10.72 -1.90
N ALA A 173 13.54 -11.28 -2.57
CA ALA A 173 13.47 -12.72 -2.80
C ALA A 173 14.64 -13.19 -3.65
N GLY A 174 15.32 -14.25 -3.21
CA GLY A 174 16.51 -14.79 -3.86
C GLY A 174 17.79 -13.97 -3.62
N THR A 175 17.79 -13.00 -2.69
CA THR A 175 18.98 -12.28 -2.24
C THR A 175 19.41 -12.76 -0.85
N PRO A 176 20.65 -12.48 -0.39
CA PRO A 176 21.11 -12.87 0.97
C PRO A 176 20.27 -12.25 2.09
N HIS A 177 19.68 -11.07 1.84
CA HIS A 177 18.85 -10.35 2.81
C HIS A 177 17.37 -10.43 2.43
N HIS A 178 16.82 -11.64 2.45
CA HIS A 178 15.46 -11.96 2.04
C HIS A 178 14.39 -11.57 3.09
N GLN A 179 14.38 -10.30 3.51
CA GLN A 179 13.27 -9.72 4.22
C GLN A 179 12.16 -9.41 3.19
N LEU A 180 11.07 -10.17 3.22
CA LEU A 180 10.04 -10.19 2.19
C LEU A 180 8.71 -9.58 2.66
N ALA A 181 8.52 -9.44 3.99
CA ALA A 181 7.28 -8.96 4.57
C ALA A 181 7.12 -7.44 4.42
N SER A 182 5.90 -7.00 4.16
CA SER A 182 5.59 -5.59 3.87
C SER A 182 5.23 -4.79 5.11
N CYS A 183 4.51 -5.40 6.06
CA CYS A 183 3.78 -4.69 7.11
C CYS A 183 4.09 -5.27 8.48
N TYR A 184 4.37 -4.37 9.43
CA TYR A 184 4.64 -4.68 10.83
C TYR A 184 3.76 -3.82 11.72
N LEU A 185 3.10 -4.42 12.71
CA LEU A 185 2.23 -3.74 13.66
C LEU A 185 2.73 -3.98 15.08
N ALA A 186 2.88 -2.91 15.84
CA ALA A 186 3.32 -2.96 17.23
C ALA A 186 2.38 -2.19 18.16
N ASP A 187 2.28 -2.64 19.41
CA ASP A 187 1.66 -1.93 20.52
C ASP A 187 2.76 -1.51 21.51
N ILE A 188 2.81 -0.22 21.88
CA ILE A 188 3.86 0.35 22.70
C ILE A 188 3.33 0.54 24.13
N GLU A 189 3.96 -0.15 25.09
CA GLU A 189 3.62 -0.03 26.50
C GLU A 189 4.11 1.28 27.11
N ASP A 190 3.46 1.71 28.19
CA ASP A 190 3.79 2.93 28.94
C ASP A 190 5.01 2.75 29.84
N SER A 191 6.14 2.39 29.24
CA SER A 191 7.44 2.30 29.90
C SER A 191 8.56 2.79 28.99
N LEU A 192 9.56 3.41 29.57
CA LEU A 192 10.72 3.89 28.80
C LEU A 192 11.44 2.76 28.10
N GLU A 193 11.47 1.57 28.71
CA GLU A 193 12.04 0.34 28.14
C GLU A 193 11.30 -0.06 26.87
N SER A 194 9.95 -0.10 26.90
CA SER A 194 9.13 -0.42 25.72
C SER A 194 9.26 0.66 24.63
N ILE A 195 9.24 1.94 25.00
CA ILE A 195 9.35 3.06 24.05
C ILE A 195 10.69 3.06 23.32
N LEU A 196 11.81 2.94 24.05
CA LEU A 196 13.16 2.92 23.45
C LEU A 196 13.46 1.58 22.77
N GLY A 197 13.00 0.46 23.33
CA GLY A 197 13.09 -0.86 22.69
C GLY A 197 12.36 -0.88 21.35
N SER A 198 11.16 -0.29 21.29
CA SER A 198 10.41 -0.11 20.04
C SER A 198 11.14 0.79 19.04
N ALA A 199 11.82 1.86 19.49
CA ALA A 199 12.63 2.70 18.60
C ALA A 199 13.75 1.89 17.94
N TYR A 200 14.47 1.06 18.68
CA TYR A 200 15.50 0.17 18.13
C TYR A 200 14.89 -0.81 17.12
N GLU A 201 13.80 -1.49 17.49
CA GLU A 201 13.11 -2.46 16.63
C GLU A 201 12.63 -1.81 15.34
N PHE A 202 12.00 -0.62 15.42
CA PHE A 202 11.52 0.13 14.26
C PHE A 202 12.67 0.57 13.34
N GLY A 203 13.81 0.95 13.92
CA GLY A 203 15.02 1.23 13.15
C GLY A 203 15.48 0.02 12.34
N MET A 204 15.47 -1.18 12.93
CA MET A 204 15.84 -2.41 12.24
C MET A 204 14.79 -2.80 11.17
N LEU A 205 13.50 -2.67 11.47
CA LEU A 205 12.44 -2.93 10.48
C LEU A 205 12.52 -1.97 9.29
N ALA A 206 12.73 -0.67 9.54
CA ALA A 206 12.89 0.34 8.50
C ALA A 206 14.12 0.10 7.61
N LYS A 207 15.25 -0.35 8.20
CA LYS A 207 16.47 -0.73 7.46
C LYS A 207 16.19 -1.78 6.38
N TYR A 208 15.26 -2.69 6.64
CA TYR A 208 14.89 -3.80 5.75
C TYR A 208 13.58 -3.56 4.98
N ALA A 209 13.16 -2.30 4.80
CA ALA A 209 11.98 -1.87 4.03
C ALA A 209 10.61 -2.29 4.58
N GLY A 210 10.50 -2.63 5.87
CA GLY A 210 9.22 -2.87 6.52
C GLY A 210 8.46 -1.55 6.74
N GLY A 211 7.18 -1.50 6.35
CA GLY A 211 6.26 -0.43 6.74
C GLY A 211 5.72 -0.69 8.16
N ILE A 212 5.70 0.34 9.02
CA ILE A 212 5.40 0.19 10.44
C ILE A 212 4.09 0.88 10.78
N GLY A 213 3.18 0.17 11.47
CA GLY A 213 2.04 0.73 12.20
C GLY A 213 2.25 0.56 13.70
N ALA A 214 2.10 1.60 14.50
CA ALA A 214 2.30 1.51 15.95
C ALA A 214 1.16 2.15 16.73
N ALA A 215 0.57 1.40 17.67
CA ALA A 215 -0.37 1.92 18.64
C ALA A 215 0.38 2.64 19.76
N VAL A 216 -0.02 3.87 20.07
CA VAL A 216 0.63 4.72 21.08
C VAL A 216 -0.33 5.17 22.18
N SER A 217 -1.55 4.63 22.20
CA SER A 217 -2.62 5.04 23.11
C SER A 217 -2.36 4.70 24.58
N ARG A 218 -1.40 3.81 24.87
CA ARG A 218 -1.03 3.45 26.26
C ARG A 218 -0.11 4.47 26.91
N ILE A 219 0.64 5.26 26.12
CA ILE A 219 1.64 6.20 26.64
C ILE A 219 0.94 7.31 27.43
N ARG A 220 1.29 7.47 28.72
CA ARG A 220 0.68 8.46 29.63
C ARG A 220 0.82 9.87 29.12
N ALA A 221 -0.17 10.71 29.44
CA ALA A 221 -0.23 12.09 29.01
C ALA A 221 0.77 12.99 29.76
N VAL A 222 0.96 14.20 29.21
CA VAL A 222 1.75 15.25 29.83
C VAL A 222 1.24 15.56 31.27
N GLY A 223 2.16 15.73 32.21
CA GLY A 223 1.84 16.00 33.61
C GLY A 223 1.45 14.79 34.47
N ALA A 224 1.38 13.58 33.87
CA ALA A 224 1.19 12.34 34.64
C ALA A 224 2.40 12.09 35.57
N PRO A 225 2.19 11.59 36.81
CA PRO A 225 3.31 11.33 37.73
C PRO A 225 4.17 10.17 37.23
N VAL A 226 5.48 10.32 37.34
CA VAL A 226 6.46 9.26 37.08
C VAL A 226 6.82 8.58 38.39
N ARG A 227 6.53 7.27 38.50
CA ARG A 227 6.85 6.48 39.71
C ARG A 227 8.37 6.42 39.92
N GLY A 228 8.78 6.60 41.17
CA GLY A 228 10.20 6.50 41.57
C GLY A 228 11.03 7.76 41.30
N ILE A 229 10.46 8.78 40.66
CA ILE A 229 11.08 10.10 40.47
C ILE A 229 10.07 11.16 40.93
N ASN A 230 10.54 12.16 41.64
CA ASN A 230 9.68 13.28 42.02
C ASN A 230 9.48 14.25 40.83
N GLY A 231 8.76 13.77 39.80
CA GLY A 231 8.58 14.50 38.56
C GLY A 231 7.34 14.02 37.76
N THR A 232 7.09 14.69 36.65
CA THR A 232 5.95 14.40 35.76
C THR A 232 6.41 14.07 34.35
N SER A 233 5.57 13.34 33.63
CA SER A 233 5.78 12.95 32.24
C SER A 233 5.74 14.17 31.31
N GLY A 234 6.59 14.20 30.29
CA GLY A 234 6.52 15.12 29.16
C GLY A 234 5.40 14.79 28.17
N GLY A 235 4.69 13.66 28.37
CA GLY A 235 3.59 13.21 27.53
C GLY A 235 4.04 12.43 26.29
N LEU A 236 3.09 12.25 25.37
CA LEU A 236 3.23 11.46 24.14
C LEU A 236 4.11 12.19 23.08
N ILE A 237 3.91 13.48 22.89
CA ILE A 237 4.47 14.24 21.76
C ILE A 237 6.00 14.15 21.64
N PRO A 238 6.80 14.28 22.74
CA PRO A 238 8.26 14.12 22.64
C PRO A 238 8.71 12.77 22.11
N PHE A 239 8.02 11.68 22.42
CA PHE A 239 8.34 10.35 21.91
C PHE A 239 7.97 10.20 20.44
N LEU A 240 6.89 10.82 19.98
CA LEU A 240 6.55 10.86 18.56
C LEU A 240 7.61 11.65 17.77
N HIS A 241 8.16 12.71 18.32
CA HIS A 241 9.26 13.45 17.71
C HIS A 241 10.55 12.60 17.62
N LEU A 242 10.84 11.77 18.63
CA LEU A 242 11.93 10.78 18.56
C LEU A 242 11.73 9.79 17.40
N TYR A 243 10.53 9.23 17.24
CA TYR A 243 10.23 8.31 16.14
C TYR A 243 10.28 9.01 14.77
N ASP A 244 9.83 10.26 14.66
CA ASP A 244 9.94 11.06 13.44
C ASP A 244 11.39 11.21 13.00
N ALA A 245 12.28 11.60 13.90
CA ALA A 245 13.71 11.75 13.66
C ALA A 245 14.38 10.41 13.31
N LEU A 246 14.00 9.33 14.00
CA LEU A 246 14.50 7.98 13.72
C LEU A 246 14.17 7.55 12.28
N ILE A 247 12.91 7.65 11.89
CA ILE A 247 12.45 7.24 10.56
C ILE A 247 13.05 8.13 9.46
N ALA A 248 13.20 9.43 9.71
CA ALA A 248 13.90 10.35 8.80
C ALA A 248 15.36 9.96 8.56
N SER A 249 16.02 9.42 9.58
CA SER A 249 17.45 9.08 9.55
C SER A 249 17.77 7.75 8.85
N ILE A 250 16.77 6.88 8.68
CA ILE A 250 16.98 5.52 8.14
C ILE A 250 16.43 5.43 6.73
N SER A 251 17.32 5.06 5.80
CA SER A 251 16.93 4.76 4.43
C SER A 251 17.46 3.40 4.00
N GLN A 252 16.68 2.65 3.25
CA GLN A 252 17.07 1.38 2.68
C GLN A 252 18.01 1.60 1.49
N GLY A 253 19.31 1.68 1.76
CA GLY A 253 20.34 1.82 0.72
C GLY A 253 20.11 3.01 -0.23
N GLY A 254 19.46 4.08 0.23
CA GLY A 254 19.08 5.23 -0.60
C GLY A 254 17.86 5.04 -1.51
N ARG A 255 17.27 3.81 -1.54
CA ARG A 255 16.17 3.48 -2.46
C ARG A 255 14.78 3.78 -1.90
N ARG A 256 14.60 3.69 -0.57
CA ARG A 256 13.33 3.97 0.11
C ARG A 256 13.62 4.52 1.50
N ARG A 257 12.94 5.60 1.90
CA ARG A 257 12.97 6.11 3.27
C ARG A 257 12.19 5.20 4.21
N GLY A 258 12.57 5.16 5.48
CA GLY A 258 11.78 4.54 6.53
C GLY A 258 10.39 5.20 6.59
N THR A 259 9.35 4.42 6.80
CA THR A 259 7.97 4.91 6.85
C THR A 259 7.21 4.28 8.01
N MET A 260 6.48 5.13 8.76
CA MET A 260 5.74 4.71 9.93
C MET A 260 4.42 5.49 10.05
N CYS A 261 3.38 4.80 10.52
CA CYS A 261 2.13 5.41 10.94
C CYS A 261 1.91 5.16 12.43
N VAL A 262 1.56 6.20 13.18
CA VAL A 262 1.20 6.09 14.59
C VAL A 262 -0.30 6.23 14.76
N TYR A 263 -0.88 5.35 15.59
CA TYR A 263 -2.31 5.24 15.84
C TYR A 263 -2.64 5.67 17.25
N LEU A 264 -3.54 6.66 17.40
CA LEU A 264 -4.01 7.14 18.68
C LEU A 264 -5.53 6.96 18.78
N GLU A 265 -6.01 6.54 19.96
CA GLU A 265 -7.44 6.54 20.26
C GLU A 265 -7.92 7.94 20.66
N PRO A 266 -9.13 8.37 20.23
CA PRO A 266 -9.60 9.76 20.43
C PRO A 266 -9.92 10.12 21.89
N TRP A 267 -9.95 9.16 22.81
CA TRP A 267 -10.13 9.40 24.24
C TRP A 267 -8.84 9.79 24.97
N HIS A 268 -7.69 9.72 24.30
CA HIS A 268 -6.41 10.12 24.89
C HIS A 268 -6.37 11.61 25.15
N LEU A 269 -5.84 12.01 26.33
CA LEU A 269 -5.84 13.41 26.79
C LEU A 269 -5.09 14.38 25.84
N GLU A 270 -4.12 13.87 25.09
CA GLU A 270 -3.32 14.65 24.14
C GLU A 270 -3.81 14.55 22.67
N VAL A 271 -5.04 14.12 22.43
CA VAL A 271 -5.55 13.96 21.06
C VAL A 271 -5.48 15.24 20.23
N GLU A 272 -5.75 16.40 20.80
CA GLU A 272 -5.68 17.68 20.05
C GLU A 272 -4.24 18.04 19.69
N ALA A 273 -3.28 17.80 20.58
CA ALA A 273 -1.86 17.96 20.25
C ALA A 273 -1.41 17.00 19.17
N PHE A 274 -1.98 15.78 19.14
CA PHE A 274 -1.75 14.80 18.08
C PHE A 274 -2.31 15.25 16.72
N LEU A 275 -3.48 15.90 16.68
CA LEU A 275 -4.05 16.49 15.45
C LEU A 275 -3.16 17.60 14.87
N ASP A 276 -2.40 18.29 15.70
CA ASP A 276 -1.52 19.38 15.29
C ASP A 276 -0.16 18.91 14.73
N LEU A 277 0.19 17.64 14.89
CA LEU A 277 1.53 17.11 14.54
C LEU A 277 1.93 17.37 13.08
N ARG A 278 1.00 17.29 12.15
CA ARG A 278 1.25 17.42 10.71
C ARG A 278 1.06 18.83 10.14
N ARG A 279 0.71 19.81 10.98
CA ARG A 279 0.56 21.21 10.54
C ARG A 279 1.89 21.82 10.16
N ASN A 280 1.90 22.63 9.11
CA ASN A 280 3.10 23.32 8.61
C ASN A 280 3.51 24.54 9.45
N ALA A 281 2.64 25.02 10.34
CA ALA A 281 2.86 26.17 11.21
C ALA A 281 2.94 25.78 12.69
N GLY A 282 3.59 26.61 13.50
CA GLY A 282 3.71 26.43 14.96
C GLY A 282 5.11 26.00 15.40
N ASP A 283 5.22 25.51 16.63
CA ASP A 283 6.48 25.10 17.24
C ASP A 283 7.04 23.82 16.56
N PRO A 284 8.22 23.86 15.92
CA PRO A 284 8.80 22.70 15.26
C PRO A 284 9.01 21.47 16.16
N TYR A 285 9.28 21.71 17.47
CA TYR A 285 9.44 20.61 18.44
C TYR A 285 8.14 19.87 18.78
N ARG A 286 7.00 20.40 18.33
CA ARG A 286 5.68 19.79 18.46
C ARG A 286 5.11 19.32 17.12
N ARG A 287 5.95 19.20 16.10
CA ARG A 287 5.58 18.77 14.74
C ARG A 287 6.35 17.52 14.35
N THR A 288 5.72 16.68 13.55
CA THR A 288 6.33 15.51 12.94
C THR A 288 5.98 15.52 11.44
N HIS A 289 6.99 15.48 10.57
CA HIS A 289 6.77 15.58 9.13
C HIS A 289 7.00 14.26 8.39
N GLN A 290 7.65 13.29 9.02
CA GLN A 290 7.91 11.96 8.45
C GLN A 290 6.95 10.89 8.98
N LEU A 291 6.39 11.06 10.18
CA LEU A 291 5.37 10.17 10.70
C LEU A 291 4.02 10.44 10.06
N ASN A 292 3.36 9.39 9.59
CA ASN A 292 1.94 9.43 9.29
C ASN A 292 1.14 9.25 10.58
N THR A 293 -0.05 9.84 10.64
CA THR A 293 -0.93 9.76 11.80
C THR A 293 -2.27 9.17 11.43
N ALA A 294 -2.82 8.34 12.31
CA ALA A 294 -4.15 7.77 12.17
C ALA A 294 -4.88 7.76 13.52
N LEU A 295 -6.20 7.79 13.49
CA LEU A 295 -7.04 7.62 14.67
C LEU A 295 -7.69 6.24 14.67
N TRP A 296 -7.63 5.57 15.83
CA TRP A 296 -8.23 4.28 16.12
C TRP A 296 -9.56 4.51 16.83
N MET A 297 -10.65 4.66 16.04
CA MET A 297 -11.93 5.24 16.46
C MET A 297 -12.89 4.19 17.03
N PRO A 298 -13.30 4.28 18.31
CA PRO A 298 -14.33 3.41 18.87
C PRO A 298 -15.74 3.87 18.44
N ASP A 299 -16.67 2.93 18.33
CA ASP A 299 -18.07 3.18 17.97
C ASP A 299 -18.77 4.17 18.93
N GLU A 300 -18.43 4.14 20.23
CA GLU A 300 -18.96 5.05 21.24
C GLU A 300 -18.68 6.53 20.92
N PHE A 301 -17.55 6.82 20.24
CA PHE A 301 -17.27 8.19 19.80
C PHE A 301 -18.30 8.68 18.77
N PHE A 302 -18.57 7.88 17.74
CA PHE A 302 -19.53 8.25 16.70
C PHE A 302 -20.96 8.33 17.23
N ARG A 303 -21.34 7.46 18.17
CA ARG A 303 -22.64 7.56 18.86
C ARG A 303 -22.81 8.89 19.57
N ARG A 304 -21.78 9.35 20.29
CA ARG A 304 -21.81 10.64 20.99
C ARG A 304 -21.78 11.84 20.03
N VAL A 305 -21.09 11.71 18.89
CA VAL A 305 -21.14 12.71 17.82
C VAL A 305 -22.58 12.86 17.29
N GLU A 306 -23.27 11.75 17.04
CA GLU A 306 -24.65 11.77 16.55
C GLU A 306 -25.66 12.25 17.58
N ALA A 307 -25.48 11.84 18.85
CA ALA A 307 -26.32 12.23 19.97
C ALA A 307 -26.05 13.64 20.51
N ASP A 308 -25.00 14.35 20.01
CA ASP A 308 -24.58 15.68 20.48
C ASP A 308 -24.20 15.69 21.96
N GLU A 309 -23.49 14.65 22.40
CA GLU A 309 -23.04 14.47 23.76
C GLU A 309 -21.60 14.94 23.98
N TYR A 310 -21.18 14.97 25.27
CA TYR A 310 -19.79 15.23 25.62
C TYR A 310 -18.92 13.98 25.39
N TRP A 311 -17.70 14.24 24.89
CA TRP A 311 -16.61 13.28 24.84
C TRP A 311 -15.60 13.58 25.94
N TYR A 312 -15.15 12.56 26.65
CA TYR A 312 -14.19 12.67 27.74
C TYR A 312 -12.82 12.17 27.26
N LEU A 313 -11.81 12.97 27.59
CA LEU A 313 -10.42 12.65 27.37
C LEU A 313 -9.81 12.19 28.69
N PHE A 314 -9.04 11.14 28.64
CA PHE A 314 -8.39 10.55 29.81
C PHE A 314 -6.88 10.44 29.62
N ASP A 315 -6.13 10.58 30.73
CA ASP A 315 -4.75 10.12 30.82
C ASP A 315 -4.79 8.57 30.88
N PRO A 316 -4.04 7.87 30.01
CA PRO A 316 -3.95 6.39 30.06
C PRO A 316 -3.57 5.83 31.43
N ALA A 317 -2.88 6.60 32.26
CA ALA A 317 -2.54 6.18 33.62
C ALA A 317 -3.76 5.92 34.54
N VAL A 318 -4.93 6.49 34.21
CA VAL A 318 -6.19 6.24 34.94
C VAL A 318 -7.18 5.34 34.18
N ALA A 319 -6.86 5.02 32.93
CA ALA A 319 -7.68 4.21 32.04
C ALA A 319 -6.84 3.20 31.24
N PRO A 320 -5.92 2.44 31.88
CA PRO A 320 -4.93 1.60 31.17
C PRO A 320 -5.55 0.45 30.39
N GLU A 321 -6.77 0.04 30.71
CA GLU A 321 -7.48 -1.06 30.07
C GLU A 321 -8.20 -0.66 28.77
N LEU A 322 -8.45 0.62 28.52
CA LEU A 322 -9.24 1.07 27.36
C LEU A 322 -8.65 0.62 26.00
N PRO A 323 -7.32 0.56 25.79
CA PRO A 323 -6.78 0.05 24.54
C PRO A 323 -7.18 -1.39 24.23
N ASP A 324 -7.35 -2.25 25.26
CA ASP A 324 -7.68 -3.66 25.12
C ASP A 324 -9.19 -3.94 24.97
N LEU A 325 -10.04 -2.95 25.23
CA LEU A 325 -11.49 -3.08 25.18
C LEU A 325 -12.04 -2.56 23.84
N TYR A 326 -13.11 -3.18 23.35
CA TYR A 326 -13.83 -2.76 22.16
C TYR A 326 -15.33 -3.12 22.26
N GLY A 327 -16.16 -2.59 21.34
CA GLY A 327 -17.60 -2.84 21.32
C GLY A 327 -18.30 -2.37 22.60
N GLN A 328 -19.27 -3.16 23.08
CA GLN A 328 -20.05 -2.82 24.27
C GLN A 328 -19.20 -2.81 25.56
N GLU A 329 -18.14 -3.61 25.63
CA GLU A 329 -17.26 -3.62 26.81
C GLU A 329 -16.50 -2.31 26.93
N PHE A 330 -15.95 -1.81 25.83
CA PHE A 330 -15.34 -0.47 25.78
C PHE A 330 -16.37 0.60 26.17
N ALA A 331 -17.54 0.59 25.56
CA ALA A 331 -18.58 1.58 25.82
C ALA A 331 -19.02 1.61 27.28
N ARG A 332 -19.20 0.44 27.91
CA ARG A 332 -19.54 0.32 29.33
C ARG A 332 -18.43 0.91 30.21
N ARG A 333 -17.18 0.44 30.01
CA ARG A 333 -16.06 0.90 30.84
C ARG A 333 -15.78 2.40 30.64
N TYR A 334 -15.89 2.88 29.43
CA TYR A 334 -15.73 4.31 29.14
C TYR A 334 -16.79 5.16 29.86
N ARG A 335 -18.07 4.74 29.91
CA ARG A 335 -19.14 5.42 30.65
C ARG A 335 -18.89 5.39 32.16
N ASP A 336 -18.38 4.26 32.70
CA ASP A 336 -18.00 4.17 34.10
C ASP A 336 -16.90 5.16 34.46
N LEU A 337 -15.88 5.32 33.59
CA LEU A 337 -14.83 6.32 33.77
C LEU A 337 -15.38 7.76 33.71
N CYS A 338 -16.33 8.03 32.80
CA CYS A 338 -17.01 9.32 32.76
C CYS A 338 -17.75 9.63 34.07
N ALA A 339 -18.48 8.65 34.60
CA ALA A 339 -19.19 8.79 35.89
C ALA A 339 -18.22 9.00 37.07
N GLN A 340 -17.10 8.27 37.10
CA GLN A 340 -16.06 8.46 38.13
C GLN A 340 -15.42 9.85 38.05
N ALA A 341 -15.18 10.37 36.82
CA ALA A 341 -14.66 11.70 36.60
C ALA A 341 -15.60 12.79 37.16
N GLU A 342 -16.90 12.70 36.85
CA GLU A 342 -17.92 13.62 37.34
C GLU A 342 -18.14 13.52 38.86
N ALA A 343 -18.01 12.32 39.42
CA ALA A 343 -18.09 12.10 40.87
C ALA A 343 -16.82 12.58 41.62
N GLY A 344 -15.80 13.08 40.94
CA GLY A 344 -14.55 13.54 41.56
C GLY A 344 -13.65 12.42 42.07
N LEU A 345 -13.86 11.16 41.60
CA LEU A 345 -13.08 10.00 41.96
C LEU A 345 -11.76 9.89 41.20
N LEU A 346 -11.63 10.61 40.09
CA LEU A 346 -10.40 10.68 39.29
C LEU A 346 -9.66 12.01 39.54
N PRO A 347 -8.31 12.01 39.52
CA PRO A 347 -7.54 13.24 39.64
C PRO A 347 -7.94 14.26 38.56
N ARG A 348 -8.24 15.50 38.93
CA ARG A 348 -8.75 16.53 38.00
C ARG A 348 -7.85 16.78 36.81
N ARG A 349 -6.54 16.60 36.92
CA ARG A 349 -5.56 16.71 35.83
C ARG A 349 -5.60 15.55 34.84
N ALA A 350 -6.18 14.40 35.22
CA ALA A 350 -6.14 13.16 34.43
C ALA A 350 -7.31 13.05 33.44
N TRP A 351 -8.19 14.02 33.39
CA TRP A 351 -9.32 14.02 32.48
C TRP A 351 -9.83 15.43 32.16
N ARG A 352 -10.48 15.54 31.03
CA ARG A 352 -11.30 16.70 30.64
C ARG A 352 -12.40 16.26 29.68
N ARG A 353 -13.42 17.10 29.49
CA ARG A 353 -14.48 16.84 28.51
C ARG A 353 -14.66 18.01 27.56
N LEU A 354 -15.15 17.70 26.36
CA LEU A 354 -15.53 18.66 25.33
C LEU A 354 -16.71 18.07 24.53
N PRO A 355 -17.50 18.86 23.78
CA PRO A 355 -18.52 18.33 22.90
C PRO A 355 -17.90 17.37 21.88
N ALA A 356 -18.48 16.18 21.69
CA ALA A 356 -17.97 15.18 20.74
C ALA A 356 -17.93 15.72 19.30
N ARG A 357 -18.92 16.54 18.93
CA ARG A 357 -18.97 17.21 17.62
C ARG A 357 -17.85 18.21 17.42
N GLU A 358 -17.43 18.92 18.45
CA GLU A 358 -16.30 19.86 18.38
C GLU A 358 -15.01 19.10 18.05
N LEU A 359 -14.72 18.01 18.78
CA LEU A 359 -13.56 17.18 18.47
C LEU A 359 -13.65 16.58 17.07
N TRP A 360 -14.83 16.10 16.66
CA TRP A 360 -15.02 15.55 15.33
C TRP A 360 -14.75 16.59 14.23
N LEU A 361 -15.24 17.81 14.38
CA LEU A 361 -14.95 18.90 13.45
C LEU A 361 -13.47 19.29 13.43
N ALA A 362 -12.78 19.25 14.59
CA ALA A 362 -11.33 19.46 14.65
C ALA A 362 -10.56 18.37 13.90
N ILE A 363 -10.96 17.11 14.04
CA ILE A 363 -10.39 15.96 13.29
C ILE A 363 -10.57 16.19 11.77
N LEU A 364 -11.77 16.51 11.33
CA LEU A 364 -12.05 16.75 9.91
C LEU A 364 -11.30 17.97 9.37
N ALA A 365 -11.18 19.05 10.17
CA ALA A 365 -10.42 20.23 9.78
C ALA A 365 -8.92 19.91 9.60
N SER A 366 -8.33 19.14 10.54
CA SER A 366 -6.94 18.68 10.42
C SER A 366 -6.75 17.82 9.16
N LEU A 367 -7.68 16.89 8.90
CA LEU A 367 -7.65 16.03 7.73
C LEU A 367 -7.77 16.82 6.42
N MET A 368 -8.62 17.84 6.38
CA MET A 368 -8.74 18.72 5.21
C MET A 368 -7.49 19.59 4.98
N GLU A 369 -6.85 20.04 6.05
CA GLU A 369 -5.65 20.87 5.98
C GLU A 369 -4.39 20.09 5.59
N THR A 370 -4.23 18.89 6.15
CA THR A 370 -2.97 18.15 6.10
C THR A 370 -3.05 16.79 5.40
N GLY A 371 -4.26 16.28 5.11
CA GLY A 371 -4.49 14.90 4.68
C GLY A 371 -4.46 13.87 5.82
N TYR A 372 -4.28 14.31 7.06
CA TYR A 372 -4.16 13.49 8.27
C TYR A 372 -5.02 14.02 9.42
N PRO A 373 -5.35 13.18 10.44
CA PRO A 373 -5.07 11.76 10.57
C PRO A 373 -5.99 10.89 9.70
N TRP A 374 -5.56 9.69 9.30
CA TRP A 374 -6.44 8.72 8.68
C TRP A 374 -7.45 8.17 9.69
N ILE A 375 -8.64 7.80 9.22
CA ILE A 375 -9.71 7.31 10.08
C ILE A 375 -9.84 5.80 9.95
N THR A 376 -9.69 5.10 11.06
CA THR A 376 -9.86 3.64 11.18
C THR A 376 -10.83 3.31 12.29
N PHE A 377 -11.52 2.17 12.20
CA PHE A 377 -12.65 1.84 13.05
C PHE A 377 -12.31 0.65 13.97
N LYS A 378 -12.01 0.96 15.25
CA LYS A 378 -11.57 0.01 16.27
C LYS A 378 -12.51 -1.18 16.42
N ASP A 379 -13.80 -0.90 16.59
CA ASP A 379 -14.77 -1.94 16.89
C ASP A 379 -15.03 -2.83 15.68
N ALA A 380 -15.19 -2.26 14.48
CA ALA A 380 -15.30 -3.04 13.26
C ALA A 380 -14.04 -3.89 13.02
N GLY A 381 -12.84 -3.36 13.30
CA GLY A 381 -11.58 -4.08 13.20
C GLY A 381 -11.55 -5.32 14.10
N ASN A 382 -11.84 -5.15 15.38
CA ASN A 382 -11.80 -6.22 16.39
C ASN A 382 -12.98 -7.20 16.30
N LEU A 383 -14.22 -6.70 16.23
CA LEU A 383 -15.42 -7.53 16.17
C LEU A 383 -15.46 -8.41 14.93
N ARG A 384 -14.88 -7.96 13.82
CA ARG A 384 -14.84 -8.67 12.55
C ARG A 384 -13.53 -9.41 12.29
N SER A 385 -12.64 -9.52 13.28
CA SER A 385 -11.39 -10.27 13.19
C SER A 385 -11.61 -11.77 13.29
N GLN A 386 -10.98 -12.54 12.41
CA GLN A 386 -10.94 -14.00 12.51
C GLN A 386 -10.03 -14.49 13.65
N LEU A 387 -9.09 -13.65 14.07
CA LEU A 387 -8.16 -13.94 15.18
C LEU A 387 -8.61 -13.35 16.53
N ARG A 388 -9.89 -12.99 16.67
CA ARG A 388 -10.45 -12.40 17.91
C ARG A 388 -10.16 -13.21 19.18
N GLY A 389 -10.19 -14.54 19.11
CA GLY A 389 -9.84 -15.42 20.24
C GLY A 389 -8.32 -15.55 20.48
N VAL A 390 -7.50 -15.01 19.60
CA VAL A 390 -6.02 -15.02 19.74
C VAL A 390 -5.52 -13.78 20.47
N GLY A 391 -6.06 -12.60 20.15
CA GLY A 391 -5.67 -11.34 20.79
C GLY A 391 -6.47 -10.14 20.30
N VAL A 392 -6.11 -8.95 20.79
CA VAL A 392 -6.74 -7.67 20.46
C VAL A 392 -5.93 -6.95 19.40
N ILE A 393 -6.61 -6.24 18.49
CA ILE A 393 -6.00 -5.40 17.47
C ILE A 393 -5.98 -3.96 18.01
N HIS A 394 -4.79 -3.38 18.13
CA HIS A 394 -4.57 -2.05 18.71
C HIS A 394 -4.32 -0.97 17.66
N SER A 395 -3.98 -1.37 16.43
CA SER A 395 -3.71 -0.48 15.29
C SER A 395 -3.89 -1.21 13.96
N SER A 396 -3.74 -0.49 12.87
CA SER A 396 -3.47 -1.08 11.56
C SER A 396 -2.01 -0.82 11.15
N ASN A 397 -1.64 -1.22 9.93
CA ASN A 397 -0.32 -0.97 9.35
C ASN A 397 -0.20 0.45 8.77
N LEU A 398 0.90 0.72 8.08
CA LEU A 398 1.16 1.99 7.38
C LEU A 398 0.04 2.38 6.41
N CYS A 399 -0.56 1.42 5.71
CA CYS A 399 -1.55 1.66 4.65
C CYS A 399 -3.00 1.30 5.06
N THR A 400 -3.26 1.01 6.31
CA THR A 400 -4.59 0.79 6.92
C THR A 400 -5.37 -0.46 6.50
N GLU A 401 -4.73 -1.44 5.80
CA GLU A 401 -5.41 -2.68 5.39
C GLU A 401 -5.18 -3.88 6.31
N ILE A 402 -4.20 -3.84 7.22
CA ILE A 402 -3.85 -4.98 8.06
C ILE A 402 -4.49 -4.86 9.45
N PHE A 403 -5.22 -5.90 9.83
CA PHE A 403 -5.95 -6.00 11.10
C PHE A 403 -5.57 -7.31 11.79
N LEU A 404 -4.46 -7.28 12.53
CA LEU A 404 -3.89 -8.43 13.23
C LEU A 404 -3.65 -8.09 14.70
N PRO A 405 -3.84 -9.06 15.62
CA PRO A 405 -3.59 -8.83 17.04
C PRO A 405 -2.11 -8.55 17.33
N THR A 406 -1.88 -7.65 18.28
CA THR A 406 -0.55 -7.25 18.75
C THR A 406 -0.46 -7.36 20.27
N SER A 407 0.74 -7.51 20.81
CA SER A 407 1.01 -7.47 22.24
C SER A 407 2.45 -7.04 22.52
N HIS A 408 2.80 -6.92 23.81
CA HIS A 408 4.20 -6.67 24.20
C HIS A 408 5.15 -7.80 23.77
N GLU A 409 4.65 -9.01 23.50
CA GLU A 409 5.45 -10.17 23.07
C GLU A 409 5.41 -10.39 21.56
N GLU A 410 4.47 -9.79 20.84
CA GLU A 410 4.21 -10.06 19.41
C GLU A 410 4.09 -8.77 18.61
N VAL A 411 4.91 -8.64 17.60
CA VAL A 411 4.76 -7.66 16.50
C VAL A 411 4.10 -8.39 15.34
N ALA A 412 2.88 -7.99 14.99
CA ALA A 412 2.17 -8.64 13.91
C ALA A 412 2.82 -8.34 12.56
N VAL A 413 2.86 -9.34 11.68
CA VAL A 413 3.50 -9.26 10.35
C VAL A 413 2.52 -9.73 9.29
N CYS A 414 2.48 -9.07 8.15
CA CYS A 414 1.69 -9.52 7.00
C CYS A 414 2.48 -9.49 5.70
N ASN A 415 2.24 -10.52 4.87
CA ASN A 415 2.82 -10.69 3.55
C ASN A 415 1.74 -10.41 2.51
N LEU A 416 2.02 -9.49 1.58
CA LEU A 416 1.02 -8.98 0.65
C LEU A 416 1.33 -9.33 -0.80
N GLY A 417 0.27 -9.48 -1.58
CA GLY A 417 0.31 -9.58 -3.02
C GLY A 417 -1.05 -9.28 -3.63
N SER A 418 -1.10 -8.94 -4.91
CA SER A 418 -2.34 -8.53 -5.56
C SER A 418 -2.51 -9.15 -6.94
N VAL A 419 -3.74 -9.61 -7.19
CA VAL A 419 -4.19 -10.12 -8.48
C VAL A 419 -4.49 -8.96 -9.41
N ASN A 420 -4.05 -9.02 -10.65
CA ASN A 420 -4.31 -8.01 -11.67
C ASN A 420 -5.57 -8.35 -12.47
N LEU A 421 -6.68 -7.71 -12.20
CA LEU A 421 -7.95 -7.95 -12.88
C LEU A 421 -7.88 -7.67 -14.38
N ALA A 422 -7.07 -6.71 -14.83
CA ALA A 422 -6.90 -6.39 -16.24
C ALA A 422 -6.22 -7.54 -17.04
N ARG A 423 -5.54 -8.47 -16.37
CA ARG A 423 -4.97 -9.68 -16.97
C ARG A 423 -5.85 -10.92 -16.85
N HIS A 424 -7.02 -10.76 -16.23
CA HIS A 424 -8.04 -11.80 -16.05
C HIS A 424 -9.35 -11.44 -16.74
N CYS A 425 -9.29 -10.57 -17.74
CA CYS A 425 -10.44 -10.23 -18.55
C CYS A 425 -10.09 -10.21 -20.05
N THR A 426 -11.11 -10.40 -20.86
CA THR A 426 -11.06 -10.21 -22.31
C THR A 426 -10.98 -8.72 -22.68
N VAL A 427 -10.79 -8.39 -23.93
CA VAL A 427 -10.69 -6.98 -24.41
C VAL A 427 -11.96 -6.19 -24.09
N ASP A 428 -13.13 -6.83 -24.08
CA ASP A 428 -14.44 -6.26 -23.72
C ASP A 428 -14.76 -6.39 -22.22
N GLY A 429 -13.77 -6.69 -21.40
CA GLY A 429 -13.86 -6.71 -19.95
C GLY A 429 -14.63 -7.90 -19.34
N GLN A 430 -14.86 -8.99 -20.08
CA GLN A 430 -15.44 -10.21 -19.49
C GLN A 430 -14.39 -10.96 -18.67
N LEU A 431 -14.71 -11.29 -17.41
CA LEU A 431 -13.79 -11.99 -16.52
C LEU A 431 -13.63 -13.46 -16.89
N GLU A 432 -12.38 -13.92 -16.88
CA GLU A 432 -11.95 -15.31 -17.05
C GLU A 432 -11.85 -15.98 -15.66
N TRP A 433 -12.99 -16.42 -15.11
CA TRP A 433 -13.11 -16.88 -13.74
C TRP A 433 -12.22 -18.07 -13.37
N GLU A 434 -12.08 -19.05 -14.28
CA GLU A 434 -11.22 -20.21 -14.04
C GLU A 434 -9.74 -19.83 -13.92
N LYS A 435 -9.28 -18.95 -14.80
CA LYS A 435 -7.93 -18.38 -14.76
C LYS A 435 -7.70 -17.55 -13.49
N LEU A 436 -8.73 -16.83 -13.06
CA LEU A 436 -8.70 -16.06 -11.82
C LEU A 436 -8.57 -16.99 -10.60
N ALA A 437 -9.33 -18.08 -10.54
CA ALA A 437 -9.24 -19.10 -9.49
C ALA A 437 -7.84 -19.70 -9.41
N GLU A 438 -7.29 -20.17 -10.56
CA GLU A 438 -5.92 -20.69 -10.62
C GLU A 438 -4.90 -19.69 -10.06
N THR A 439 -5.02 -18.43 -10.46
CA THR A 439 -4.14 -17.35 -9.95
C THR A 439 -4.22 -17.19 -8.44
N VAL A 440 -5.42 -17.23 -7.86
CA VAL A 440 -5.61 -17.11 -6.41
C VAL A 440 -4.94 -18.25 -5.66
N HIS A 441 -5.10 -19.50 -6.11
CA HIS A 441 -4.48 -20.68 -5.47
C HIS A 441 -2.94 -20.61 -5.52
N LEU A 442 -2.37 -20.26 -6.68
CA LEU A 442 -0.92 -20.10 -6.84
C LEU A 442 -0.37 -18.94 -5.99
N ALA A 443 -1.08 -17.81 -5.95
CA ALA A 443 -0.70 -16.62 -5.19
C ALA A 443 -0.73 -16.90 -3.68
N LEU A 444 -1.77 -17.58 -3.18
CA LEU A 444 -1.88 -17.87 -1.75
C LEU A 444 -0.75 -18.79 -1.27
N ARG A 445 -0.41 -19.83 -2.05
CA ARG A 445 0.73 -20.68 -1.74
C ARG A 445 2.05 -19.91 -1.75
N ALA A 446 2.24 -19.00 -2.71
CA ALA A 446 3.42 -18.12 -2.76
C ALA A 446 3.53 -17.25 -1.50
N LEU A 447 2.41 -16.68 -1.05
CA LEU A 447 2.35 -15.85 0.16
C LEU A 447 2.57 -16.67 1.44
N ASP A 448 2.08 -17.91 1.52
CA ASP A 448 2.37 -18.82 2.63
C ASP A 448 3.87 -19.16 2.69
N ASN A 449 4.50 -19.40 1.55
CA ASN A 449 5.93 -19.67 1.47
C ASN A 449 6.80 -18.48 1.93
N VAL A 450 6.34 -17.23 1.71
CA VAL A 450 7.03 -16.04 2.24
C VAL A 450 7.25 -16.15 3.74
N ILE A 451 6.27 -16.67 4.49
CA ILE A 451 6.36 -16.80 5.96
C ILE A 451 7.55 -17.68 6.37
N ASP A 452 7.80 -18.74 5.62
CA ASP A 452 8.82 -19.73 5.95
C ASP A 452 10.24 -19.32 5.49
N VAL A 453 10.35 -18.54 4.40
CA VAL A 453 11.66 -18.08 3.89
C VAL A 453 12.05 -16.69 4.38
N ASN A 454 11.15 -15.92 4.99
CA ASN A 454 11.39 -14.55 5.39
C ASN A 454 12.47 -14.41 6.46
N LEU A 455 13.38 -13.46 6.28
CA LEU A 455 14.28 -13.00 7.32
C LEU A 455 13.51 -12.06 8.26
N TYR A 456 13.45 -12.40 9.53
CA TYR A 456 12.79 -11.56 10.54
C TYR A 456 13.83 -10.74 11.31
N PRO A 457 13.79 -9.38 11.20
CA PRO A 457 14.69 -8.51 11.98
C PRO A 457 14.37 -8.50 13.49
N SER A 458 13.24 -9.07 13.90
CA SER A 458 12.71 -9.09 15.27
C SER A 458 12.18 -10.48 15.61
N GLU A 459 12.55 -11.01 16.77
CA GLU A 459 12.02 -12.27 17.29
C GLU A 459 10.51 -12.20 17.59
N ARG A 460 10.03 -11.03 18.04
CA ARG A 460 8.60 -10.75 18.26
C ARG A 460 7.82 -10.88 16.97
N ALA A 461 8.38 -10.37 15.85
CA ALA A 461 7.81 -10.48 14.53
C ALA A 461 7.82 -11.92 13.99
N ALA A 462 8.93 -12.65 14.16
CA ALA A 462 9.02 -14.06 13.78
C ALA A 462 7.97 -14.91 14.52
N ARG A 463 7.87 -14.73 15.84
CA ARG A 463 6.90 -15.45 16.68
C ARG A 463 5.47 -15.23 16.23
N ALA A 464 5.04 -13.98 16.04
CA ALA A 464 3.69 -13.63 15.62
C ALA A 464 3.35 -14.21 14.25
N ASN A 465 4.28 -14.08 13.27
CA ASN A 465 4.04 -14.52 11.91
C ASN A 465 3.98 -16.05 11.79
N GLN A 466 4.88 -16.75 12.46
CA GLN A 466 4.88 -18.22 12.46
C GLN A 466 3.67 -18.82 13.19
N ARG A 467 3.19 -18.17 14.29
CA ARG A 467 2.05 -18.66 15.06
C ARG A 467 0.72 -18.46 14.34
N ASN A 468 0.54 -17.32 13.68
CA ASN A 468 -0.73 -16.93 13.10
C ASN A 468 -0.77 -17.09 11.56
N ARG A 469 0.37 -17.18 10.91
CA ARG A 469 0.56 -17.35 9.46
C ARG A 469 -0.38 -16.47 8.61
N PRO A 470 -0.48 -15.15 8.87
CA PRO A 470 -1.37 -14.30 8.09
C PRO A 470 -0.77 -13.96 6.74
N VAL A 471 -1.62 -13.96 5.72
CA VAL A 471 -1.31 -13.44 4.39
C VAL A 471 -2.40 -12.47 3.94
N GLY A 472 -2.09 -11.56 3.05
CA GLY A 472 -3.04 -10.56 2.55
C GLY A 472 -3.06 -10.55 1.02
N LEU A 473 -3.96 -11.34 0.43
CA LEU A 473 -4.21 -11.29 -0.99
C LEU A 473 -5.19 -10.16 -1.31
N GLY A 474 -4.81 -9.28 -2.24
CA GLY A 474 -5.62 -8.18 -2.73
C GLY A 474 -5.81 -8.23 -4.24
N LEU A 475 -6.24 -7.10 -4.78
CA LEU A 475 -6.48 -6.91 -6.21
C LEU A 475 -5.95 -5.55 -6.69
N MET A 476 -5.75 -5.42 -8.01
CA MET A 476 -5.47 -4.18 -8.74
C MET A 476 -6.12 -4.24 -10.12
N GLY A 477 -6.25 -3.10 -10.79
CA GLY A 477 -6.83 -3.03 -12.14
C GLY A 477 -8.35 -2.95 -12.17
N PHE A 478 -9.01 -2.59 -11.07
CA PHE A 478 -10.48 -2.52 -11.01
C PHE A 478 -11.05 -1.43 -11.92
N ALA A 479 -10.49 -0.22 -11.90
CA ALA A 479 -10.98 0.87 -12.76
C ALA A 479 -10.71 0.60 -14.26
N GLU A 480 -9.60 -0.06 -14.59
CA GLU A 480 -9.35 -0.50 -15.96
C GLU A 480 -10.39 -1.53 -16.42
N LEU A 481 -10.72 -2.51 -15.57
CA LEU A 481 -11.78 -3.48 -15.85
C LEU A 481 -13.13 -2.80 -16.08
N LEU A 482 -13.51 -1.83 -15.23
CA LEU A 482 -14.75 -1.06 -15.42
C LEU A 482 -14.75 -0.33 -16.76
N ALA A 483 -13.65 0.36 -17.07
CA ALA A 483 -13.51 1.08 -18.33
C ALA A 483 -13.65 0.14 -19.53
N ARG A 484 -13.00 -1.06 -19.53
CA ARG A 484 -13.15 -2.06 -20.61
C ARG A 484 -14.56 -2.59 -20.72
N ARG A 485 -15.29 -2.72 -19.60
CA ARG A 485 -16.72 -3.11 -19.61
C ARG A 485 -17.68 -1.99 -20.01
N GLY A 486 -17.21 -0.78 -20.27
CA GLY A 486 -18.06 0.36 -20.54
C GLY A 486 -18.86 0.85 -19.33
N LEU A 487 -18.39 0.58 -18.10
CA LEU A 487 -19.03 1.00 -16.86
C LEU A 487 -18.34 2.23 -16.27
N SER A 488 -19.14 3.19 -15.81
CA SER A 488 -18.66 4.26 -14.95
C SER A 488 -18.37 3.76 -13.55
N TYR A 489 -17.37 4.33 -12.88
CA TYR A 489 -17.12 4.03 -11.47
C TYR A 489 -18.29 4.44 -10.54
N ALA A 490 -19.02 5.45 -10.91
CA ALA A 490 -20.20 5.95 -10.17
C ALA A 490 -21.47 5.12 -10.42
N ASP A 491 -21.47 4.22 -11.41
CA ASP A 491 -22.59 3.34 -11.69
C ASP A 491 -22.77 2.32 -10.54
N PRO A 492 -23.97 2.12 -10.00
CA PRO A 492 -24.24 1.09 -8.98
C PRO A 492 -23.75 -0.31 -9.35
N ARG A 493 -23.78 -0.65 -10.65
CA ARG A 493 -23.25 -1.93 -11.16
C ARG A 493 -21.74 -2.10 -10.95
N ALA A 494 -20.99 -1.00 -10.75
CA ALA A 494 -19.58 -1.07 -10.40
C ALA A 494 -19.39 -1.66 -8.99
N ALA A 495 -20.21 -1.26 -8.02
CA ALA A 495 -20.19 -1.81 -6.67
C ALA A 495 -20.66 -3.29 -6.65
N GLU A 496 -21.65 -3.65 -7.45
CA GLU A 496 -22.10 -5.05 -7.62
C GLU A 496 -21.00 -5.93 -8.23
N LEU A 497 -20.28 -5.40 -9.22
CA LEU A 497 -19.15 -6.10 -9.83
C LEU A 497 -17.98 -6.27 -8.83
N ALA A 498 -17.66 -5.23 -8.07
CA ALA A 498 -16.65 -5.30 -7.00
C ALA A 498 -17.00 -6.37 -5.94
N ASP A 499 -18.28 -6.40 -5.55
CA ASP A 499 -18.85 -7.40 -4.65
C ASP A 499 -18.60 -8.81 -5.17
N ARG A 500 -19.06 -9.10 -6.39
CA ARG A 500 -18.93 -10.43 -7.01
C ARG A 500 -17.48 -10.86 -7.21
N ILE A 501 -16.62 -9.95 -7.63
CA ILE A 501 -15.17 -10.23 -7.78
C ILE A 501 -14.56 -10.58 -6.42
N THR A 502 -14.87 -9.80 -5.39
CA THR A 502 -14.26 -10.02 -4.07
C THR A 502 -14.84 -11.24 -3.37
N GLU A 503 -16.13 -11.54 -3.58
CA GLU A 503 -16.72 -12.83 -3.16
C GLU A 503 -15.91 -13.99 -3.74
N PHE A 504 -15.67 -13.96 -5.05
CA PHE A 504 -14.92 -15.02 -5.76
C PHE A 504 -13.48 -15.13 -5.25
N LEU A 505 -12.77 -14.01 -5.11
CA LEU A 505 -11.39 -14.00 -4.60
C LEU A 505 -11.32 -14.55 -3.16
N SER A 506 -12.24 -14.12 -2.29
CA SER A 506 -12.30 -14.58 -0.91
C SER A 506 -12.61 -16.07 -0.81
N TYR A 507 -13.59 -16.54 -1.57
CA TYR A 507 -13.93 -17.95 -1.62
C TYR A 507 -12.72 -18.82 -1.99
N HIS A 508 -12.04 -18.48 -3.09
CA HIS A 508 -10.89 -19.25 -3.56
C HIS A 508 -9.64 -19.08 -2.67
N ALA A 509 -9.45 -17.93 -2.04
CA ALA A 509 -8.36 -17.74 -1.08
C ALA A 509 -8.56 -18.60 0.19
N ILE A 510 -9.78 -18.64 0.72
CA ILE A 510 -10.12 -19.50 1.85
C ILE A 510 -10.00 -20.98 1.45
N LEU A 511 -10.53 -21.36 0.29
CA LEU A 511 -10.42 -22.73 -0.23
C LEU A 511 -8.96 -23.17 -0.35
N ALA A 512 -8.11 -22.34 -0.99
CA ALA A 512 -6.68 -22.63 -1.14
C ALA A 512 -5.98 -22.78 0.23
N SER A 513 -6.35 -21.95 1.22
CA SER A 513 -5.79 -22.07 2.59
C SER A 513 -6.24 -23.36 3.29
N THR A 514 -7.47 -23.87 3.01
CA THR A 514 -7.88 -25.18 3.53
C THR A 514 -7.10 -26.32 2.86
N GLU A 515 -6.85 -26.24 1.55
CA GLU A 515 -6.05 -27.22 0.83
C GLU A 515 -4.58 -27.25 1.31
N LEU A 516 -4.02 -26.08 1.58
CA LEU A 516 -2.68 -25.99 2.18
C LEU A 516 -2.66 -26.54 3.62
N ALA A 517 -3.77 -26.42 4.38
CA ALA A 517 -3.87 -27.03 5.69
C ALA A 517 -3.94 -28.57 5.61
N ASP A 518 -4.63 -29.11 4.61
CA ASP A 518 -4.62 -30.57 4.34
C ASP A 518 -3.21 -31.08 4.00
N GLU A 519 -2.39 -30.27 3.30
CA GLU A 519 -1.02 -30.63 2.88
C GLU A 519 0.03 -30.40 4.01
N ARG A 520 -0.06 -29.26 4.73
CA ARG A 520 1.01 -28.74 5.60
C ARG A 520 0.60 -28.55 7.06
N GLY A 521 -0.64 -28.85 7.40
CA GLY A 521 -1.22 -28.60 8.72
C GLY A 521 -1.73 -27.19 8.89
N SER A 522 -2.65 -27.02 9.84
CA SER A 522 -3.23 -25.71 10.20
C SER A 522 -2.22 -24.83 10.91
N PHE A 523 -2.46 -23.50 10.88
CA PHE A 523 -1.65 -22.58 11.65
C PHE A 523 -1.76 -22.84 13.17
N PRO A 524 -0.69 -22.62 13.96
CA PRO A 524 -0.62 -23.06 15.37
C PRO A 524 -1.76 -22.56 16.27
N THR A 525 -2.26 -21.35 16.05
CA THR A 525 -3.36 -20.78 16.87
C THR A 525 -4.75 -21.04 16.30
N PHE A 526 -4.91 -21.92 15.31
CA PHE A 526 -6.16 -22.22 14.62
C PHE A 526 -7.31 -22.52 15.58
N ALA A 527 -7.11 -23.38 16.57
CA ALA A 527 -8.14 -23.77 17.53
C ALA A 527 -8.72 -22.59 18.34
N ARG A 528 -7.97 -21.49 18.46
CA ARG A 528 -8.40 -20.27 19.14
C ARG A 528 -9.04 -19.27 18.18
N SER A 529 -8.95 -19.49 16.88
CA SER A 529 -9.50 -18.62 15.86
C SER A 529 -11.00 -18.86 15.64
N ARG A 530 -11.66 -17.92 15.01
CA ARG A 530 -13.05 -18.06 14.59
C ARG A 530 -13.21 -19.02 13.41
N TRP A 531 -12.15 -19.25 12.64
CA TRP A 531 -12.10 -20.26 11.59
C TRP A 531 -12.44 -21.66 12.11
N ALA A 532 -11.94 -22.02 13.30
CA ALA A 532 -12.24 -23.31 13.93
C ALA A 532 -13.75 -23.51 14.21
N ASN A 533 -14.49 -22.43 14.35
CA ASN A 533 -15.94 -22.45 14.52
C ASN A 533 -16.69 -22.29 13.18
N GLY A 534 -15.98 -22.24 12.07
CA GLY A 534 -16.57 -22.06 10.74
C GLY A 534 -17.15 -20.66 10.50
N VAL A 535 -16.70 -19.65 11.23
CA VAL A 535 -17.13 -18.26 11.02
C VAL A 535 -16.41 -17.69 9.81
N LEU A 536 -17.17 -17.25 8.81
CA LEU A 536 -16.67 -16.65 7.58
C LEU A 536 -16.72 -15.11 7.67
N PRO A 537 -15.97 -14.38 6.85
CA PRO A 537 -15.94 -12.90 6.91
C PRO A 537 -17.33 -12.24 6.87
N ILE A 538 -18.23 -12.74 6.02
CA ILE A 538 -19.60 -12.21 5.87
C ILE A 538 -20.44 -12.40 7.16
N ASP A 539 -20.24 -13.48 7.92
CA ASP A 539 -20.99 -13.75 9.15
C ASP A 539 -20.71 -12.69 10.23
N THR A 540 -19.54 -12.09 10.18
CA THR A 540 -19.11 -11.07 11.16
C THR A 540 -19.92 -9.78 11.09
N LEU A 541 -20.67 -9.54 10.01
CA LEU A 541 -21.56 -8.38 9.89
C LEU A 541 -22.76 -8.44 10.83
N GLU A 542 -23.27 -9.63 11.09
CA GLU A 542 -24.39 -9.80 12.00
C GLU A 542 -23.99 -9.52 13.45
N GLU A 543 -22.80 -9.97 13.84
CA GLU A 543 -22.25 -9.67 15.15
C GLU A 543 -21.97 -8.17 15.31
N LEU A 544 -21.39 -7.53 14.30
CA LEU A 544 -21.17 -6.08 14.32
C LEU A 544 -22.50 -5.32 14.48
N ALA A 545 -23.56 -5.73 13.77
CA ALA A 545 -24.89 -5.13 13.89
C ALA A 545 -25.47 -5.31 15.30
N ARG A 546 -25.31 -6.50 15.88
CA ARG A 546 -25.78 -6.80 17.25
C ARG A 546 -25.04 -5.96 18.30
N GLU A 547 -23.73 -5.87 18.20
CA GLU A 547 -22.89 -5.06 19.11
C GLU A 547 -23.20 -3.57 18.99
N ARG A 548 -23.50 -3.10 17.80
CA ARG A 548 -23.88 -1.70 17.54
C ARG A 548 -25.31 -1.37 17.94
N GLY A 549 -26.20 -2.36 17.98
CA GLY A 549 -27.64 -2.15 18.21
C GLY A 549 -28.38 -1.54 17.01
N PHE A 550 -27.76 -1.51 15.83
CA PHE A 550 -28.38 -1.11 14.58
C PHE A 550 -27.86 -1.93 13.38
N PRO A 551 -28.65 -2.09 12.30
CA PRO A 551 -28.27 -2.91 11.17
C PRO A 551 -27.08 -2.30 10.38
N VAL A 552 -26.20 -3.17 9.90
CA VAL A 552 -25.18 -2.80 8.90
C VAL A 552 -25.82 -2.94 7.51
N HIS A 553 -26.08 -1.80 6.86
CA HIS A 553 -26.73 -1.74 5.55
C HIS A 553 -25.74 -2.03 4.43
N VAL A 554 -25.50 -3.29 4.16
CA VAL A 554 -24.78 -3.81 3.01
C VAL A 554 -25.48 -5.04 2.47
N ASP A 555 -25.50 -5.24 1.16
CA ASP A 555 -26.07 -6.43 0.55
C ASP A 555 -25.35 -7.69 1.07
N ARG A 556 -26.09 -8.72 1.47
CA ARG A 556 -25.59 -9.99 2.03
C ARG A 556 -25.82 -11.17 1.09
N SER A 557 -26.22 -10.94 -0.14
CA SER A 557 -26.39 -12.00 -1.14
C SER A 557 -25.06 -12.70 -1.41
N THR A 558 -25.13 -13.99 -1.69
CA THR A 558 -23.99 -14.87 -2.01
C THR A 558 -24.28 -15.60 -3.30
N THR A 559 -23.24 -15.89 -4.09
CA THR A 559 -23.35 -16.59 -5.38
C THR A 559 -22.62 -17.93 -5.40
N LEU A 560 -21.80 -18.23 -4.37
CA LEU A 560 -20.97 -19.42 -4.27
C LEU A 560 -21.41 -20.34 -3.11
N ASP A 561 -20.92 -21.58 -3.08
CA ASP A 561 -21.24 -22.56 -2.03
C ASP A 561 -20.45 -22.31 -0.74
N TRP A 562 -20.85 -21.29 0.01
CA TRP A 562 -20.26 -20.97 1.30
C TRP A 562 -20.55 -22.03 2.38
N GLY A 563 -21.62 -22.84 2.21
CA GLY A 563 -21.95 -23.94 3.12
C GLY A 563 -20.89 -25.04 3.09
N GLY A 564 -20.58 -25.54 1.91
CA GLY A 564 -19.53 -26.54 1.71
C GLY A 564 -18.13 -26.03 2.13
N LEU A 565 -17.82 -24.77 1.82
CA LEU A 565 -16.56 -24.18 2.25
C LEU A 565 -16.43 -24.07 3.76
N ARG A 566 -17.51 -23.71 4.48
CA ARG A 566 -17.56 -23.63 5.95
C ARG A 566 -17.17 -24.95 6.61
N GLU A 567 -17.63 -26.06 6.09
CA GLU A 567 -17.28 -27.40 6.62
C GLU A 567 -15.79 -27.72 6.39
N ARG A 568 -15.21 -27.28 5.29
CA ARG A 568 -13.76 -27.40 5.06
C ARG A 568 -12.95 -26.56 6.04
N VAL A 569 -13.35 -25.29 6.25
CA VAL A 569 -12.72 -24.34 7.17
C VAL A 569 -12.66 -24.88 8.59
N ARG A 570 -13.75 -25.53 9.07
CA ARG A 570 -13.78 -26.16 10.42
C ARG A 570 -12.73 -27.25 10.60
N ARG A 571 -12.33 -27.93 9.52
CA ARG A 571 -11.30 -28.97 9.58
C ARG A 571 -9.90 -28.40 9.66
N GLY A 572 -9.65 -27.27 9.05
CA GLY A 572 -8.35 -26.61 9.11
C GLY A 572 -8.20 -25.42 8.16
N MET A 573 -7.37 -24.48 8.57
CA MET A 573 -6.86 -23.36 7.77
C MET A 573 -5.35 -23.27 7.94
N ARG A 574 -4.62 -23.10 6.85
CA ARG A 574 -3.17 -22.88 6.88
C ARG A 574 -2.82 -21.49 7.38
N ASN A 575 -3.66 -20.50 7.09
CA ASN A 575 -3.41 -19.07 7.32
C ASN A 575 -4.47 -18.48 8.26
N GLY A 576 -4.03 -17.68 9.23
CA GLY A 576 -4.92 -17.01 10.19
C GLY A 576 -5.69 -15.83 9.59
N ALA A 577 -5.16 -15.24 8.51
CA ALA A 577 -5.82 -14.28 7.65
C ALA A 577 -5.43 -14.56 6.20
N VAL A 578 -6.31 -14.25 5.23
CA VAL A 578 -6.08 -14.57 3.81
C VAL A 578 -6.22 -13.38 2.87
N MET A 579 -7.02 -12.35 3.20
CA MET A 579 -7.28 -11.23 2.31
C MET A 579 -7.08 -9.87 2.98
N ALA A 580 -6.41 -8.98 2.24
CA ALA A 580 -6.31 -7.55 2.53
C ALA A 580 -6.22 -6.77 1.21
N ILE A 581 -6.96 -5.68 1.10
CA ILE A 581 -6.90 -4.86 -0.10
C ILE A 581 -5.93 -3.69 0.14
N ALA A 582 -4.69 -3.90 -0.31
CA ALA A 582 -3.62 -2.92 -0.22
C ALA A 582 -3.73 -1.85 -1.34
N PRO A 583 -3.10 -0.67 -1.19
CA PRO A 583 -3.17 0.40 -2.20
C PRO A 583 -2.51 0.06 -3.53
N THR A 584 -1.52 -0.83 -3.57
CA THR A 584 -0.81 -1.34 -4.76
C THR A 584 -0.12 -0.29 -5.66
N ALA A 585 0.18 0.90 -5.16
CA ALA A 585 0.64 2.02 -5.98
C ALA A 585 1.81 1.68 -6.92
N THR A 586 2.87 1.04 -6.41
CA THR A 586 4.07 0.72 -7.22
C THR A 586 3.90 -0.54 -8.06
N ILE A 587 3.32 -1.62 -7.50
CA ILE A 587 3.17 -2.87 -8.27
C ILE A 587 2.13 -2.72 -9.39
N ALA A 588 1.16 -1.81 -9.25
CA ALA A 588 0.24 -1.47 -10.32
C ALA A 588 0.95 -0.72 -11.47
N LEU A 589 1.93 0.14 -11.18
CA LEU A 589 2.78 0.76 -12.21
C LEU A 589 3.58 -0.27 -12.99
N ILE A 590 4.16 -1.26 -12.30
CA ILE A 590 4.89 -2.36 -12.95
C ILE A 590 3.94 -3.20 -13.80
N ALA A 591 2.74 -3.47 -13.30
CA ALA A 591 1.72 -4.23 -14.01
C ALA A 591 1.05 -3.46 -15.16
N GLY A 592 1.27 -2.13 -15.26
CA GLY A 592 0.68 -1.27 -16.28
C GLY A 592 -0.84 -1.14 -16.13
N THR A 593 -1.37 -1.08 -14.89
CA THR A 593 -2.80 -1.03 -14.60
C THR A 593 -3.13 -0.02 -13.49
N THR A 594 -4.42 0.14 -13.17
CA THR A 594 -4.86 1.01 -12.08
C THR A 594 -4.61 0.39 -10.71
N PRO A 595 -4.25 1.20 -9.68
CA PRO A 595 -3.99 0.67 -8.35
C PRO A 595 -5.29 0.24 -7.64
N SER A 596 -5.23 -0.91 -6.98
CA SER A 596 -6.29 -1.41 -6.09
C SER A 596 -7.71 -1.27 -6.67
N LEU A 597 -8.62 -0.70 -5.87
CA LEU A 597 -9.98 -0.32 -6.24
C LEU A 597 -10.07 1.15 -6.71
N ASP A 598 -8.94 1.86 -6.82
CA ASP A 598 -8.97 3.29 -7.11
C ASP A 598 -9.35 3.57 -8.56
N PRO A 599 -10.08 4.68 -8.82
CA PRO A 599 -10.35 5.15 -10.16
C PRO A 599 -9.10 5.72 -10.82
N TYR A 600 -9.19 6.05 -12.11
CA TYR A 600 -8.19 6.92 -12.72
C TYR A 600 -8.19 8.28 -12.02
N TYR A 601 -7.03 8.70 -11.52
CA TYR A 601 -6.86 10.01 -10.89
C TYR A 601 -7.21 11.15 -11.87
N ALA A 602 -6.66 11.04 -13.08
CA ALA A 602 -6.93 11.94 -14.21
C ALA A 602 -6.82 11.14 -15.51
N ASN A 603 -7.44 11.64 -16.61
CA ASN A 603 -7.27 11.02 -17.93
C ASN A 603 -6.02 11.54 -18.68
N VAL A 604 -5.50 12.71 -18.28
CA VAL A 604 -4.21 13.25 -18.76
C VAL A 604 -3.41 13.65 -17.52
N PHE A 605 -2.18 13.18 -17.40
CA PHE A 605 -1.32 13.50 -16.28
C PHE A 605 0.15 13.66 -16.73
N SER A 606 0.85 14.51 -16.03
CA SER A 606 2.27 14.72 -16.24
C SER A 606 3.06 13.73 -15.41
N ARG A 607 3.93 12.99 -16.06
CA ARG A 607 4.85 12.08 -15.39
C ARG A 607 6.27 12.61 -15.47
N GLN A 608 6.95 12.63 -14.33
CA GLN A 608 8.35 12.94 -14.22
C GLN A 608 9.15 11.66 -13.95
N THR A 609 10.17 11.41 -14.75
CA THR A 609 11.10 10.29 -14.60
C THR A 609 12.53 10.81 -14.66
N LEU A 610 13.51 9.95 -14.44
CA LEU A 610 14.93 10.30 -14.65
C LEU A 610 15.22 10.79 -16.06
N SER A 611 14.46 10.33 -17.07
CA SER A 611 14.59 10.73 -18.47
C SER A 611 13.85 12.02 -18.84
N GLY A 612 13.13 12.65 -17.89
CA GLY A 612 12.43 13.92 -18.12
C GLY A 612 10.94 13.87 -17.78
N LYS A 613 10.23 14.94 -18.14
CA LYS A 613 8.80 15.12 -17.90
C LYS A 613 8.04 14.98 -19.22
N PHE A 614 7.01 14.14 -19.23
CA PHE A 614 6.13 13.93 -20.39
C PHE A 614 4.67 13.75 -19.95
N LEU A 615 3.75 13.86 -20.93
CA LEU A 615 2.32 13.67 -20.70
C LEU A 615 1.94 12.23 -21.03
N GLU A 616 1.23 11.60 -20.10
CA GLU A 616 0.54 10.32 -20.32
C GLU A 616 -0.97 10.54 -20.39
N VAL A 617 -1.63 9.74 -21.21
CA VAL A 617 -3.08 9.70 -21.32
C VAL A 617 -3.55 8.32 -20.94
N ASN A 618 -4.72 8.23 -20.28
CA ASN A 618 -5.37 6.97 -19.92
C ASN A 618 -5.38 6.00 -21.13
N PRO A 619 -4.69 4.84 -21.04
CA PRO A 619 -4.50 3.98 -22.22
C PRO A 619 -5.80 3.40 -22.76
N VAL A 620 -6.80 3.10 -21.90
CA VAL A 620 -8.10 2.60 -22.36
C VAL A 620 -8.88 3.69 -23.09
N LEU A 621 -8.75 4.95 -22.65
CA LEU A 621 -9.32 6.10 -23.36
C LEU A 621 -8.63 6.31 -24.71
N VAL A 622 -7.32 6.19 -24.79
CA VAL A 622 -6.55 6.27 -26.06
C VAL A 622 -7.04 5.19 -27.04
N GLU A 623 -7.08 3.93 -26.61
CA GLU A 623 -7.58 2.80 -27.41
C GLU A 623 -8.99 3.10 -27.95
N GLU A 624 -9.87 3.60 -27.11
CA GLU A 624 -11.27 3.89 -27.49
C GLU A 624 -11.38 5.08 -28.46
N LEU A 625 -10.63 6.16 -28.23
CA LEU A 625 -10.61 7.32 -29.13
C LEU A 625 -9.99 6.96 -30.49
N GLN A 626 -8.93 6.15 -30.52
CA GLN A 626 -8.34 5.66 -31.75
C GLN A 626 -9.31 4.75 -32.53
N ARG A 627 -9.97 3.82 -31.85
CA ARG A 627 -10.98 2.92 -32.44
C ARG A 627 -12.13 3.70 -33.10
N ARG A 628 -12.51 4.87 -32.53
CA ARG A 628 -13.56 5.74 -33.07
C ARG A 628 -13.03 6.78 -34.08
N GLY A 629 -11.73 6.85 -34.35
CA GLY A 629 -11.14 7.87 -35.21
C GLY A 629 -11.22 9.30 -34.63
N LEU A 630 -11.29 9.42 -33.30
CA LEU A 630 -11.45 10.69 -32.61
C LEU A 630 -10.15 11.21 -31.97
N TRP A 631 -9.08 10.40 -31.92
CA TRP A 631 -7.86 10.70 -31.17
C TRP A 631 -7.24 12.05 -31.59
N GLU A 632 -6.88 12.21 -32.85
CA GLU A 632 -6.19 13.40 -33.33
C GLU A 632 -7.05 14.66 -33.17
N ARG A 633 -8.39 14.53 -33.36
CA ARG A 633 -9.31 15.64 -33.26
C ARG A 633 -9.49 16.15 -31.83
N LEU A 634 -9.64 15.24 -30.86
CA LEU A 634 -9.96 15.60 -29.48
C LEU A 634 -8.72 15.78 -28.57
N LEU A 635 -7.55 15.33 -28.98
CA LEU A 635 -6.33 15.39 -28.18
C LEU A 635 -5.96 16.82 -27.72
N PRO A 636 -5.96 17.85 -28.58
CA PRO A 636 -5.60 19.20 -28.13
C PRO A 636 -6.55 19.73 -27.04
N ASP A 637 -7.85 19.52 -27.20
CA ASP A 637 -8.87 19.94 -26.22
C ASP A 637 -8.81 19.09 -24.94
N LEU A 638 -8.51 17.80 -25.05
CA LEU A 638 -8.30 16.91 -23.92
C LEU A 638 -7.11 17.36 -23.05
N ILE A 639 -6.00 17.77 -23.68
CA ILE A 639 -4.84 18.31 -22.97
C ILE A 639 -5.19 19.66 -22.32
N ALA A 640 -5.85 20.57 -23.06
CA ALA A 640 -6.26 21.88 -22.55
C ALA A 640 -7.23 21.72 -21.35
N ALA A 641 -8.15 20.75 -21.42
CA ALA A 641 -9.08 20.39 -20.36
C ALA A 641 -8.42 19.57 -19.22
N ARG A 642 -7.11 19.28 -19.27
CA ARG A 642 -6.37 18.46 -18.28
C ARG A 642 -7.03 17.10 -18.04
N GLY A 643 -7.61 16.50 -19.07
CA GLY A 643 -8.26 15.19 -19.01
C GLY A 643 -9.71 15.22 -18.51
N ASP A 644 -10.31 16.36 -18.23
CA ASP A 644 -11.75 16.48 -17.94
C ASP A 644 -12.56 16.43 -19.23
N LEU A 645 -13.11 15.25 -19.57
CA LEU A 645 -13.87 15.04 -20.79
C LEU A 645 -15.16 15.90 -20.87
N ARG A 646 -15.67 16.40 -19.75
CA ARG A 646 -16.84 17.30 -19.72
C ARG A 646 -16.54 18.68 -20.33
N ALA A 647 -15.26 19.07 -20.31
CA ALA A 647 -14.77 20.33 -20.86
C ALA A 647 -14.24 20.21 -22.29
N VAL A 648 -14.25 19.00 -22.88
CA VAL A 648 -13.81 18.73 -24.24
C VAL A 648 -14.99 18.91 -25.21
N PRO A 649 -14.96 19.89 -26.13
CA PRO A 649 -16.03 20.09 -27.13
C PRO A 649 -16.24 18.82 -27.97
N ASP A 650 -17.49 18.53 -28.31
CA ASP A 650 -17.88 17.38 -29.14
C ASP A 650 -17.40 16.00 -28.63
N CYS A 651 -17.05 15.90 -27.37
CA CYS A 651 -16.74 14.59 -26.74
C CYS A 651 -18.05 13.77 -26.64
N PRO A 652 -18.07 12.52 -27.11
CA PRO A 652 -19.26 11.66 -26.99
C PRO A 652 -19.69 11.50 -25.53
N PRO A 653 -21.01 11.67 -25.23
CA PRO A 653 -21.50 11.61 -23.83
C PRO A 653 -21.21 10.31 -23.12
N ASP A 654 -21.18 9.17 -23.82
CA ASP A 654 -20.85 7.86 -23.27
C ASP A 654 -19.39 7.77 -22.82
N LEU A 655 -18.47 8.48 -23.47
CA LEU A 655 -17.06 8.56 -23.01
C LEU A 655 -16.93 9.46 -21.77
N VAL A 656 -17.68 10.56 -21.71
CA VAL A 656 -17.72 11.44 -20.55
C VAL A 656 -18.19 10.67 -19.31
N GLU A 657 -19.23 9.84 -19.46
CA GLU A 657 -19.75 9.01 -18.37
C GLU A 657 -18.79 7.88 -17.97
N ARG A 658 -18.16 7.22 -18.95
CA ARG A 658 -17.30 6.05 -18.78
C ARG A 658 -15.95 6.37 -18.13
N PHE A 659 -15.41 7.57 -18.37
CA PHE A 659 -14.07 7.97 -17.91
C PHE A 659 -14.08 9.15 -16.93
N PRO A 660 -14.83 9.10 -15.82
CA PRO A 660 -14.76 10.14 -14.81
C PRO A 660 -13.38 10.15 -14.16
N THR A 661 -12.86 11.33 -13.84
CA THR A 661 -11.68 11.46 -12.98
C THR A 661 -12.06 11.27 -11.52
N ALA A 662 -11.08 11.00 -10.65
CA ALA A 662 -11.32 10.72 -9.23
C ALA A 662 -12.21 11.78 -8.54
N TYR A 663 -12.00 13.06 -8.79
CA TYR A 663 -12.80 14.14 -8.17
C TYR A 663 -14.20 14.34 -8.78
N GLN A 664 -14.53 13.64 -9.84
CA GLN A 664 -15.85 13.70 -10.48
C GLN A 664 -16.80 12.62 -9.97
N ILE A 665 -16.25 11.61 -9.30
CA ILE A 665 -17.00 10.50 -8.71
C ILE A 665 -17.54 10.95 -7.35
N PRO A 666 -18.84 10.76 -7.06
CA PRO A 666 -19.40 11.05 -5.73
C PRO A 666 -18.68 10.24 -4.65
N PRO A 667 -18.29 10.86 -3.52
CA PRO A 667 -17.60 10.16 -2.42
C PRO A 667 -18.34 8.94 -1.86
N GLU A 668 -19.67 8.96 -1.93
CA GLU A 668 -20.55 7.87 -1.52
C GLU A 668 -20.33 6.60 -2.36
N ALA A 669 -19.97 6.75 -3.65
CA ALA A 669 -19.65 5.60 -4.51
C ALA A 669 -18.39 4.88 -4.04
N TYR A 670 -17.40 5.62 -3.53
CA TYR A 670 -16.19 5.02 -2.93
C TYR A 670 -16.51 4.18 -1.70
N VAL A 671 -17.38 4.72 -0.83
CA VAL A 671 -17.80 4.02 0.40
C VAL A 671 -18.65 2.80 0.06
N GLU A 672 -19.53 2.88 -0.95
CA GLU A 672 -20.34 1.75 -1.38
C GLU A 672 -19.48 0.60 -1.94
N VAL A 673 -18.57 0.89 -2.86
CA VAL A 673 -17.61 -0.10 -3.37
C VAL A 673 -16.81 -0.73 -2.24
N ALA A 674 -16.28 0.09 -1.32
CA ALA A 674 -15.50 -0.41 -0.19
C ALA A 674 -16.33 -1.28 0.77
N ALA A 675 -17.59 -0.94 1.02
CA ALA A 675 -18.48 -1.71 1.90
C ALA A 675 -18.80 -3.08 1.30
N ARG A 676 -19.10 -3.13 -0.01
CA ARG A 676 -19.33 -4.37 -0.75
C ARG A 676 -18.11 -5.29 -0.74
N VAL A 677 -16.92 -4.73 -0.86
CA VAL A 677 -15.64 -5.45 -0.79
C VAL A 677 -15.33 -5.90 0.64
N GLN A 678 -15.48 -5.00 1.63
CA GLN A 678 -15.10 -5.28 3.02
C GLN A 678 -15.88 -6.45 3.65
N LYS A 679 -17.08 -6.77 3.18
CA LYS A 679 -17.83 -7.89 3.74
C LYS A 679 -17.17 -9.26 3.50
N TRP A 680 -16.35 -9.37 2.45
CA TRP A 680 -15.62 -10.57 2.07
C TRP A 680 -14.18 -10.62 2.58
N VAL A 681 -13.62 -9.47 2.96
CA VAL A 681 -12.22 -9.32 3.36
C VAL A 681 -12.09 -9.47 4.86
N ASP A 682 -11.33 -10.44 5.31
CA ASP A 682 -11.11 -10.74 6.73
C ASP A 682 -10.19 -9.70 7.43
N MET A 683 -9.27 -9.06 6.72
CA MET A 683 -8.58 -7.87 7.20
C MET A 683 -9.24 -6.58 6.71
N GLY A 684 -8.54 -5.59 6.24
CA GLY A 684 -9.07 -4.29 5.85
C GLY A 684 -8.99 -3.98 4.36
N VAL A 685 -9.57 -2.85 4.01
CA VAL A 685 -9.55 -2.27 2.66
C VAL A 685 -8.95 -0.87 2.74
N SER A 686 -7.76 -0.66 2.19
CA SER A 686 -7.17 0.67 2.05
C SER A 686 -7.97 1.47 1.02
N ARG A 687 -8.87 2.33 1.52
CA ARG A 687 -9.76 3.09 0.64
C ARG A 687 -9.38 4.55 0.59
N ASN A 688 -8.83 5.00 -0.53
CA ASN A 688 -8.66 6.41 -0.82
C ASN A 688 -10.02 7.08 -1.06
N LEU A 689 -10.18 8.27 -0.52
CA LEU A 689 -11.34 9.13 -0.73
C LEU A 689 -10.90 10.39 -1.47
N TYR A 690 -11.67 10.76 -2.49
CA TYR A 690 -11.44 11.98 -3.28
C TYR A 690 -12.63 12.89 -3.07
N HIS A 691 -12.40 14.08 -2.53
CA HIS A 691 -13.46 15.00 -2.15
C HIS A 691 -13.25 16.36 -2.81
N ALA A 692 -14.21 16.77 -3.62
CA ALA A 692 -14.17 18.05 -4.32
C ALA A 692 -14.68 19.23 -3.47
N ALA A 693 -15.39 18.92 -2.37
CA ALA A 693 -15.97 19.93 -1.50
C ALA A 693 -15.02 20.26 -0.35
N ASP A 694 -15.09 21.49 0.11
CA ASP A 694 -14.27 22.07 1.15
C ASP A 694 -15.04 22.31 2.47
N ARG A 695 -16.18 21.67 2.63
CA ARG A 695 -17.05 21.82 3.82
C ARG A 695 -16.91 20.59 4.73
N PRO A 696 -16.49 20.76 5.98
CA PRO A 696 -16.36 19.65 6.94
C PRO A 696 -17.65 18.83 7.12
N GLY A 697 -18.82 19.45 7.00
CA GLY A 697 -20.11 18.79 7.13
C GLY A 697 -20.39 17.74 6.02
N GLN A 698 -19.94 18.00 4.79
CA GLN A 698 -20.07 17.03 3.70
C GLN A 698 -19.11 15.85 3.89
N LEU A 699 -17.88 16.14 4.32
CA LEU A 699 -16.90 15.12 4.60
C LEU A 699 -17.33 14.24 5.79
N SER A 700 -17.96 14.84 6.81
CA SER A 700 -18.53 14.12 7.95
C SER A 700 -19.52 13.04 7.51
N ALA A 701 -20.42 13.35 6.57
CA ALA A 701 -21.41 12.40 6.07
C ALA A 701 -20.74 11.15 5.45
N VAL A 702 -19.65 11.33 4.71
CA VAL A 702 -18.89 10.23 4.08
C VAL A 702 -18.28 9.30 5.12
N TYR A 703 -17.63 9.83 6.17
CA TYR A 703 -17.03 9.01 7.22
C TYR A 703 -18.07 8.34 8.11
N LEU A 704 -19.18 9.00 8.43
CA LEU A 704 -20.29 8.38 9.15
C LEU A 704 -20.94 7.26 8.31
N ALA A 705 -21.06 7.44 7.01
CA ALA A 705 -21.52 6.38 6.11
C ALA A 705 -20.55 5.19 6.09
N ALA A 706 -19.24 5.43 6.03
CA ALA A 706 -18.22 4.39 6.12
C ALA A 706 -18.31 3.59 7.44
N TRP A 707 -18.43 4.29 8.56
CA TRP A 707 -18.65 3.68 9.87
C TRP A 707 -19.94 2.83 9.91
N ARG A 708 -21.09 3.41 9.49
CA ARG A 708 -22.39 2.71 9.52
C ARG A 708 -22.41 1.48 8.62
N LYS A 709 -21.73 1.51 7.48
CA LYS A 709 -21.60 0.38 6.54
C LYS A 709 -20.58 -0.68 6.98
N GLY A 710 -19.93 -0.49 8.15
CA GLY A 710 -19.06 -1.49 8.76
C GLY A 710 -17.69 -1.63 8.13
N LEU A 711 -17.16 -0.58 7.49
CA LEU A 711 -15.77 -0.55 7.07
C LEU A 711 -14.86 -0.67 8.29
N LYS A 712 -13.67 -1.27 8.10
CA LYS A 712 -12.62 -1.33 9.13
C LYS A 712 -11.68 -0.14 9.04
N SER A 713 -11.51 0.43 7.84
CA SER A 713 -10.61 1.56 7.62
C SER A 713 -11.01 2.42 6.43
N THR A 714 -10.49 3.63 6.42
CA THR A 714 -10.25 4.48 5.26
C THR A 714 -8.76 4.82 5.21
N TYR A 715 -8.29 5.38 4.09
CA TYR A 715 -6.90 5.74 3.91
C TYR A 715 -6.75 7.23 3.63
N TYR A 716 -6.05 7.64 2.57
CA TYR A 716 -5.95 9.05 2.23
C TYR A 716 -7.30 9.67 1.89
N CYS A 717 -7.48 10.92 2.33
CA CYS A 717 -8.54 11.80 1.84
C CYS A 717 -7.90 12.93 1.05
N PHE A 718 -8.03 12.88 -0.26
CA PHE A 718 -7.57 13.92 -1.15
C PHE A 718 -8.66 14.97 -1.31
N VAL A 719 -8.41 16.18 -0.79
CA VAL A 719 -9.34 17.31 -0.90
C VAL A 719 -8.85 18.26 -1.98
N ARG A 720 -9.69 18.53 -3.00
CA ARG A 720 -9.33 19.46 -4.06
C ARG A 720 -9.33 20.90 -3.53
N PRO A 721 -8.22 21.68 -3.68
CA PRO A 721 -8.18 23.08 -3.27
C PRO A 721 -9.21 23.94 -4.04
N ARG A 722 -9.75 24.94 -3.39
CA ARG A 722 -10.71 25.90 -4.03
C ARG A 722 -10.09 26.77 -5.10
N MET A 723 -8.81 27.10 -4.98
CA MET A 723 -8.09 27.94 -5.93
C MET A 723 -7.08 27.11 -6.69
N GLU A 724 -7.36 26.82 -7.94
CA GLU A 724 -6.32 26.55 -8.92
C GLU A 724 -5.67 27.90 -9.23
N VAL A 725 -4.47 28.15 -8.70
CA VAL A 725 -3.66 29.26 -9.18
C VAL A 725 -3.39 28.97 -10.64
N GLU A 726 -3.82 29.85 -11.54
CA GLU A 726 -3.48 29.75 -12.96
C GLU A 726 -1.97 29.75 -13.10
N GLN A 727 -1.36 28.58 -13.23
CA GLN A 727 0.08 28.42 -13.42
C GLN A 727 0.53 28.88 -14.82
N SER A 728 -0.41 29.14 -15.73
CA SER A 728 -0.12 29.54 -17.12
C SER A 728 0.57 30.91 -17.23
N THR A 729 0.23 31.87 -16.36
CA THR A 729 0.85 33.21 -16.37
C THR A 729 2.22 33.26 -15.70
N VAL A 730 2.54 32.35 -14.81
CA VAL A 730 3.82 32.33 -14.09
C VAL A 730 4.93 31.64 -14.91
N ALA A 731 4.60 30.63 -15.71
CA ALA A 731 5.58 29.89 -16.53
C ALA A 731 6.12 30.74 -17.69
N VAL A 732 5.25 31.52 -18.36
CA VAL A 732 5.64 32.38 -19.51
C VAL A 732 6.49 33.56 -19.06
N ASN A 733 6.25 34.14 -17.88
CA ASN A 733 7.02 35.27 -17.36
C ASN A 733 8.36 34.90 -16.73
N LYS A 734 8.52 33.68 -16.17
CA LYS A 734 9.80 33.22 -15.62
C LYS A 734 10.85 32.94 -16.70
N ALA A 735 10.44 32.45 -17.87
CA ALA A 735 11.35 32.20 -18.97
C ALA A 735 11.92 33.50 -19.60
N ARG A 736 11.23 34.63 -19.45
CA ARG A 736 11.66 35.93 -20.05
C ARG A 736 12.40 36.89 -19.11
N ARG A 737 12.53 36.57 -17.81
CA ARG A 737 13.13 37.48 -16.80
C ARG A 737 14.09 36.80 -15.82
N ARG A 738 14.82 35.77 -16.24
CA ARG A 738 15.95 35.30 -15.41
C ARG A 738 17.12 36.22 -15.61
N PRO A 739 17.62 36.91 -14.56
CA PRO A 739 18.85 37.70 -14.67
C PRO A 739 20.02 36.79 -15.07
N GLN A 740 20.91 37.29 -15.89
CA GLN A 740 22.08 36.56 -16.44
C GLN A 740 22.97 35.94 -15.34
N TRP A 741 23.00 36.53 -14.15
CA TRP A 741 23.75 36.01 -13.00
C TRP A 741 23.15 34.74 -12.41
N VAL A 742 21.80 34.53 -12.50
CA VAL A 742 21.15 33.30 -12.03
C VAL A 742 21.54 32.12 -12.92
N GLN A 743 21.69 32.34 -14.24
CA GLN A 743 22.17 31.30 -15.14
C GLN A 743 23.64 30.93 -14.88
N LEU A 744 24.47 31.91 -14.50
CA LEU A 744 25.87 31.67 -14.13
C LEU A 744 26.01 30.90 -12.81
N VAL A 745 25.17 31.20 -11.81
CA VAL A 745 25.17 30.49 -10.53
C VAL A 745 24.64 29.06 -10.70
N GLU A 746 23.61 28.85 -11.52
CA GLU A 746 23.09 27.50 -11.82
C GLU A 746 24.17 26.66 -12.58
N GLN A 747 24.94 27.25 -13.49
CA GLN A 747 26.05 26.59 -14.19
C GLN A 747 27.23 26.27 -13.24
N GLU A 748 27.55 27.15 -12.30
CA GLU A 748 28.60 26.90 -11.29
C GLU A 748 28.16 25.88 -10.23
N VAL A 749 26.89 25.85 -9.85
CA VAL A 749 26.33 24.86 -8.90
C VAL A 749 26.26 23.49 -9.56
N LEU A 750 25.80 23.39 -10.80
CA LEU A 750 25.78 22.14 -11.56
C LEU A 750 27.20 21.58 -11.86
N ALA A 751 28.21 22.47 -11.96
CA ALA A 751 29.60 22.06 -12.13
C ALA A 751 30.27 21.59 -10.81
N ARG A 752 29.71 21.92 -9.65
CA ARG A 752 30.25 21.57 -8.32
C ARG A 752 29.52 20.47 -7.60
N GLU A 753 28.27 20.15 -7.96
CA GLU A 753 27.46 19.16 -7.29
C GLU A 753 26.94 18.07 -8.24
N GLY A 754 27.81 17.10 -8.52
CA GLY A 754 27.33 15.75 -8.82
C GLY A 754 26.79 15.12 -7.54
N ALA A 755 25.58 15.43 -7.15
CA ALA A 755 24.68 14.76 -6.23
C ALA A 755 23.94 15.75 -5.30
N ALA A 756 22.78 16.22 -5.68
CA ALA A 756 21.79 16.67 -4.71
C ALA A 756 20.37 16.38 -5.27
N CYS A 757 19.65 15.64 -4.49
CA CYS A 757 18.27 15.23 -4.68
C CYS A 757 17.36 16.46 -4.74
N ALA A 758 16.60 16.65 -5.82
CA ALA A 758 15.55 17.63 -5.89
C ALA A 758 14.37 17.18 -5.03
N LEU A 759 14.05 17.98 -4.04
CA LEU A 759 12.81 17.92 -3.28
C LEU A 759 11.64 18.28 -4.20
N ASP A 760 10.81 17.32 -4.53
CA ASP A 760 9.48 17.59 -5.06
C ASP A 760 8.42 16.73 -4.37
N ASN A 761 7.33 17.41 -4.00
CA ASN A 761 6.28 17.00 -3.08
C ASN A 761 5.39 15.88 -3.65
N GLY A 762 5.85 14.65 -3.55
CA GLY A 762 5.01 13.48 -3.66
C GLY A 762 5.23 12.61 -2.43
N CYS A 763 4.18 12.15 -1.78
CA CYS A 763 4.31 11.23 -0.66
C CYS A 763 4.89 9.90 -1.13
N GLU A 764 6.23 9.78 -1.11
CA GLU A 764 6.95 8.55 -1.46
C GLU A 764 6.71 7.39 -0.47
N SER A 765 6.02 7.66 0.65
CA SER A 765 5.71 6.65 1.66
C SER A 765 4.66 5.61 1.22
N CYS A 766 3.97 5.86 0.11
CA CYS A 766 2.93 4.96 -0.42
C CYS A 766 3.35 4.21 -1.69
N GLN A 767 4.58 4.35 -2.09
CA GLN A 767 5.11 3.63 -3.25
C GLN A 767 5.72 2.30 -2.87
#